data_4916d195198f4bce0badf87fe78866c4
#
_entry.id   4916d195198f4bce0badf87fe78866c4
#
_cell.length_a   1.000
_cell.length_b   1.000
_cell.length_c   1.000
_cell.angle_alpha   90.00
_cell.angle_beta   90.00
_cell.angle_gamma   90.00
#
_symmetry.space_group_name_H-M   'P 1'
#
loop_
_entity.id
_entity.type
_entity.pdbx_description
1 polymer ?
#
loop_
_entity_poly.entity_id
_entity_poly.type
_entity_poly.pdbx_seq_one_letter_code
_entity_poly.pdbx_strand_id
1 'polypeptide(L)'
;MIEDYLEAKKLGDKAYRNALLTGQSPYLEALDDKLKEEEIQGENRLGVLEIPLEDIVGTKTTARQQAFAKNFMPILGAKTEFAFKWSALYDSAKEEGIREPILVYEYMYKFYVQEGNKRVSVSRFNGAVSIPATVIRILPKRTEERENKLYYEFVDFYKCTGLYRIRFSDLGAYDRLCQVVGKKPGELWEEELSRDIRASYSRFAELYMQMGGGKLGNTIGDAFYVYLTVFGLKAILDSSTEEIKENIERLWNEYRKSAGDVVLVQNPEEVKKISGFMDLFQTGKLYNGKHPLKIAFLYERTVEDSTWAYAHELGRNYIMEKFQGLVESKIYESCNTEERIQESIEEAIEWGAELIFTTASLMAQVSIKMALEHPETSILNCSVNTSYNSIRTYYGRMYEAKFLMGALAASITDGNDLGYVEQFPLYGTIANINAFAIGAQFINPWSKVHLSWSGLQDGNWKEEFRNQGIRTISGPEFAKPTEFSREFGLYIREEGDKVFNVAAPVYDWGKYYALILQSILEGSYHANTLAKAHNALNYYFGLKEGVIDIILSRDLSYASKKLVSILRKEIVEGSLTPFSGEIHSQRERIRREESESLNLEEIVDMRWLNDNVVGEIPPLDRFTKEAQEAILSGGFLL
;
A
#
# COMPACT_ATOMS: atom_id res chain seq x y z
N MET A 1 -35.79 38.83 5.28
CA MET A 1 -35.49 40.30 5.21
C MET A 1 -34.47 40.71 6.25
N ILE A 2 -34.58 41.87 6.95
CA ILE A 2 -33.54 42.35 7.89
C ILE A 2 -33.37 41.46 9.12
N GLU A 3 -34.38 40.68 9.49
CA GLU A 3 -34.37 39.72 10.60
C GLU A 3 -33.37 38.58 10.33
N ASP A 4 -33.37 38.03 9.11
CA ASP A 4 -32.43 36.97 8.70
C ASP A 4 -30.99 37.49 8.75
N TYR A 5 -30.76 38.76 8.36
CA TYR A 5 -29.44 39.40 8.52
C TYR A 5 -29.02 39.50 9.98
N LEU A 6 -29.92 39.84 10.90
CA LEU A 6 -29.64 39.93 12.32
C LEU A 6 -29.29 38.55 12.92
N GLU A 7 -29.93 37.47 12.44
CA GLU A 7 -29.57 36.11 12.83
C GLU A 7 -28.19 35.72 12.31
N ALA A 8 -27.92 35.95 11.02
CA ALA A 8 -26.59 35.74 10.45
C ALA A 8 -25.49 36.54 11.19
N LYS A 9 -25.82 37.80 11.53
CA LYS A 9 -24.90 38.66 12.31
C LYS A 9 -24.65 38.11 13.71
N LYS A 10 -25.63 37.56 14.42
CA LYS A 10 -25.41 36.91 15.72
C LYS A 10 -24.41 35.75 15.62
N LEU A 11 -24.47 34.96 14.54
CA LEU A 11 -23.52 33.90 14.28
C LEU A 11 -22.12 34.45 13.99
N GLY A 12 -22.05 35.56 13.24
CA GLY A 12 -20.79 36.29 12.99
C GLY A 12 -20.16 36.84 14.27
N ASP A 13 -20.94 37.56 15.09
CA ASP A 13 -20.49 38.14 16.35
C ASP A 13 -20.05 37.06 17.35
N LYS A 14 -20.69 35.88 17.36
CA LYS A 14 -20.29 34.72 18.17
C LYS A 14 -18.96 34.16 17.69
N ALA A 15 -18.79 33.96 16.39
CA ALA A 15 -17.53 33.45 15.82
C ALA A 15 -16.37 34.43 16.04
N TYR A 16 -16.62 35.73 15.89
CA TYR A 16 -15.67 36.79 16.14
C TYR A 16 -15.16 36.77 17.60
N ARG A 17 -16.08 36.72 18.57
CA ARG A 17 -15.71 36.68 20.01
C ARG A 17 -14.96 35.39 20.36
N ASN A 18 -15.40 34.24 19.85
CA ASN A 18 -14.70 32.98 20.09
C ASN A 18 -13.27 32.99 19.55
N ALA A 19 -13.05 33.54 18.36
CA ALA A 19 -11.70 33.66 17.81
C ALA A 19 -10.78 34.54 18.68
N LEU A 20 -11.28 35.68 19.18
CA LEU A 20 -10.53 36.52 20.12
C LEU A 20 -10.18 35.81 21.43
N LEU A 21 -11.12 35.02 21.99
CA LEU A 21 -10.91 34.26 23.22
C LEU A 21 -9.86 33.13 23.04
N THR A 22 -9.71 32.59 21.83
CA THR A 22 -8.73 31.55 21.51
C THR A 22 -7.42 32.09 20.93
N GLY A 23 -7.24 33.43 20.91
CA GLY A 23 -6.03 34.07 20.37
C GLY A 23 -5.87 33.96 18.84
N GLN A 24 -6.95 33.64 18.13
CA GLN A 24 -6.97 33.53 16.66
C GLN A 24 -7.47 34.84 16.02
N SER A 25 -7.09 35.05 14.74
CA SER A 25 -7.68 36.13 13.96
C SER A 25 -9.20 35.95 13.86
N PRO A 26 -10.01 36.99 14.20
CA PRO A 26 -11.44 36.91 14.08
C PRO A 26 -11.97 37.12 12.65
N TYR A 27 -11.11 37.53 11.72
CA TYR A 27 -11.43 37.85 10.34
C TYR A 27 -11.12 36.71 9.39
N LEU A 28 -11.58 36.84 8.13
CA LEU A 28 -11.23 35.94 7.03
C LEU A 28 -9.70 35.97 6.78
N GLU A 29 -9.14 34.86 6.37
CA GLU A 29 -7.75 34.82 5.90
C GLU A 29 -7.63 35.59 4.58
N ALA A 30 -6.49 36.27 4.36
CA ALA A 30 -6.17 36.89 3.08
C ALA A 30 -5.08 36.08 2.36
N LEU A 31 -5.36 35.67 1.13
CA LEU A 31 -4.39 34.93 0.34
C LEU A 31 -3.15 35.75 0.03
N ASP A 32 -3.31 37.06 -0.26
CA ASP A 32 -2.18 37.95 -0.55
C ASP A 32 -1.18 38.04 0.61
N ASP A 33 -1.62 37.88 1.84
CA ASP A 33 -0.72 37.86 2.99
C ASP A 33 0.09 36.57 3.06
N LYS A 34 -0.51 35.42 2.72
CA LYS A 34 0.20 34.14 2.63
C LYS A 34 1.22 34.13 1.49
N LEU A 35 0.86 34.67 0.33
CA LEU A 35 1.72 34.66 -0.84
C LEU A 35 2.90 35.66 -0.77
N LYS A 36 2.95 36.55 0.23
CA LYS A 36 4.09 37.47 0.43
C LYS A 36 5.39 36.73 0.73
N GLU A 37 5.32 35.60 1.39
CA GLU A 37 6.46 34.80 1.85
C GLU A 37 6.69 33.55 0.99
N GLU A 38 5.81 33.28 0.00
CA GLU A 38 5.86 32.06 -0.79
C GLU A 38 6.16 32.33 -2.26
N GLU A 39 7.03 31.51 -2.84
CA GLU A 39 7.32 31.54 -4.28
C GLU A 39 6.22 30.81 -5.06
N ILE A 40 5.65 31.47 -6.06
CA ILE A 40 4.61 30.95 -6.95
C ILE A 40 5.25 30.49 -8.26
N GLN A 41 4.88 29.28 -8.73
CA GLN A 41 5.33 28.76 -10.02
C GLN A 41 4.46 29.25 -11.18
N GLY A 42 3.17 29.53 -10.94
CA GLY A 42 2.25 30.01 -11.96
C GLY A 42 0.79 29.98 -11.55
N GLU A 43 -0.09 30.37 -12.48
CA GLU A 43 -1.55 30.36 -12.31
C GLU A 43 -2.20 29.57 -13.46
N ASN A 44 -3.21 28.75 -13.12
CA ASN A 44 -4.00 27.99 -14.09
C ASN A 44 -5.50 28.29 -13.91
N ARG A 45 -6.20 28.59 -15.00
CA ARG A 45 -7.65 28.75 -14.99
C ARG A 45 -8.32 27.38 -15.17
N LEU A 46 -9.14 26.98 -14.20
CA LEU A 46 -9.83 25.69 -14.22
C LEU A 46 -11.26 25.77 -14.78
N GLY A 47 -11.76 26.98 -15.06
CA GLY A 47 -13.16 27.19 -15.49
C GLY A 47 -14.13 27.25 -14.32
N VAL A 48 -15.39 26.88 -14.58
CA VAL A 48 -16.46 26.87 -13.57
C VAL A 48 -16.54 25.49 -12.93
N LEU A 49 -16.38 25.43 -11.61
CA LEU A 49 -16.46 24.23 -10.80
C LEU A 49 -17.48 24.42 -9.68
N GLU A 50 -18.10 23.33 -9.25
CA GLU A 50 -18.90 23.29 -8.04
C GLU A 50 -17.98 22.99 -6.85
N ILE A 51 -17.70 23.99 -6.01
CA ILE A 51 -16.72 23.87 -4.92
C ILE A 51 -17.40 23.75 -3.56
N PRO A 52 -16.86 22.94 -2.62
CA PRO A 52 -17.38 22.84 -1.26
C PRO A 52 -17.25 24.17 -0.51
N LEU A 53 -18.34 24.59 0.15
CA LEU A 53 -18.29 25.82 0.96
C LEU A 53 -17.32 25.70 2.15
N GLU A 54 -17.12 24.52 2.70
CA GLU A 54 -16.18 24.27 3.79
C GLU A 54 -14.72 24.56 3.43
N ASP A 55 -14.35 24.38 2.15
CA ASP A 55 -12.99 24.65 1.65
C ASP A 55 -12.74 26.14 1.34
N ILE A 56 -13.76 26.97 1.39
CA ILE A 56 -13.61 28.42 1.21
C ILE A 56 -13.17 29.02 2.56
N VAL A 57 -11.91 29.33 2.73
CA VAL A 57 -11.35 29.75 4.02
C VAL A 57 -11.15 31.26 4.14
N GLY A 58 -11.12 31.99 3.02
CA GLY A 58 -10.75 33.39 3.07
C GLY A 58 -11.10 34.19 1.83
N THR A 59 -10.49 35.34 1.73
CA THR A 59 -10.62 36.29 0.61
C THR A 59 -9.25 36.53 -0.03
N LYS A 60 -9.25 36.95 -1.31
CA LYS A 60 -8.00 37.21 -2.04
C LYS A 60 -7.20 38.36 -1.39
N THR A 61 -7.88 39.46 -1.04
CA THR A 61 -7.25 40.67 -0.54
C THR A 61 -7.71 41.03 0.87
N THR A 62 -6.86 41.71 1.63
CA THR A 62 -7.13 42.20 2.99
C THR A 62 -8.28 43.23 3.08
N ALA A 63 -8.53 43.96 2.00
CA ALA A 63 -9.51 45.09 2.00
C ALA A 63 -10.97 44.66 2.30
N ARG A 64 -11.32 43.38 2.16
CA ARG A 64 -12.68 42.86 2.36
C ARG A 64 -12.83 41.99 3.63
N GLN A 65 -11.80 41.82 4.41
CA GLN A 65 -11.80 40.97 5.60
C GLN A 65 -12.77 41.47 6.68
N GLN A 66 -12.84 42.79 6.89
CA GLN A 66 -13.53 43.39 8.03
C GLN A 66 -15.06 43.37 8.00
N ALA A 67 -15.66 42.92 6.90
CA ALA A 67 -17.12 42.81 6.80
C ALA A 67 -17.67 41.49 7.34
N PHE A 68 -16.80 40.49 7.51
CA PHE A 68 -17.16 39.11 7.87
C PHE A 68 -16.28 38.58 9.00
N ALA A 69 -16.86 37.75 9.84
CA ALA A 69 -16.10 36.89 10.73
C ALA A 69 -15.49 35.70 9.95
N LYS A 70 -14.56 34.95 10.55
CA LYS A 70 -13.88 33.81 9.92
C LYS A 70 -14.81 32.72 9.35
N ASN A 71 -16.06 32.66 9.79
CA ASN A 71 -17.10 31.76 9.28
C ASN A 71 -17.90 32.35 8.10
N PHE A 72 -17.47 33.46 7.52
CA PHE A 72 -18.18 34.23 6.48
C PHE A 72 -19.52 34.85 6.92
N MET A 73 -19.88 34.80 8.20
CA MET A 73 -21.07 35.51 8.67
C MET A 73 -20.79 36.99 8.86
N PRO A 74 -21.78 37.87 8.58
CA PRO A 74 -21.61 39.31 8.64
C PRO A 74 -21.39 39.81 10.07
N ILE A 75 -20.57 40.88 10.23
CA ILE A 75 -20.33 41.55 11.53
C ILE A 75 -20.67 43.03 11.50
N LEU A 76 -21.00 43.59 10.33
CA LEU A 76 -21.37 45.01 10.18
C LEU A 76 -22.76 45.28 10.73
N GLY A 77 -23.02 46.55 11.09
CA GLY A 77 -24.32 46.97 11.63
C GLY A 77 -25.48 46.82 10.64
N ALA A 78 -26.68 46.58 11.17
CA ALA A 78 -27.88 46.32 10.34
C ALA A 78 -28.37 47.54 9.52
N LYS A 79 -27.93 48.76 9.84
CA LYS A 79 -28.29 49.98 9.11
C LYS A 79 -27.32 50.37 8.00
N THR A 80 -26.43 49.44 7.61
CA THR A 80 -25.44 49.67 6.56
C THR A 80 -25.94 49.25 5.20
N GLU A 81 -25.43 49.85 4.13
CA GLU A 81 -25.69 49.43 2.74
C GLU A 81 -25.32 47.94 2.53
N PHE A 82 -24.31 47.47 3.25
CA PHE A 82 -23.92 46.08 3.24
C PHE A 82 -25.06 45.17 3.70
N ALA A 83 -25.73 45.49 4.81
CA ALA A 83 -26.82 44.70 5.36
C ALA A 83 -28.02 44.64 4.40
N PHE A 84 -28.38 45.76 3.76
CA PHE A 84 -29.46 45.80 2.77
C PHE A 84 -29.14 44.95 1.54
N LYS A 85 -27.90 45.02 1.00
CA LYS A 85 -27.48 44.20 -0.13
C LYS A 85 -27.38 42.71 0.22
N TRP A 86 -27.01 42.39 1.45
CA TRP A 86 -26.98 41.00 1.92
C TRP A 86 -28.38 40.43 2.06
N SER A 87 -29.34 41.19 2.64
CA SER A 87 -30.73 40.79 2.79
C SER A 87 -31.42 40.59 1.45
N ALA A 88 -31.23 41.50 0.50
CA ALA A 88 -31.78 41.38 -0.83
C ALA A 88 -31.26 40.15 -1.57
N LEU A 89 -29.96 39.86 -1.44
CA LEU A 89 -29.36 38.67 -2.00
C LEU A 89 -29.91 37.38 -1.35
N TYR A 90 -30.12 37.39 -0.04
CA TYR A 90 -30.67 36.27 0.69
C TYR A 90 -32.12 35.96 0.27
N ASP A 91 -32.94 36.99 0.10
CA ASP A 91 -34.32 36.84 -0.37
C ASP A 91 -34.35 36.23 -1.79
N SER A 92 -33.55 36.77 -2.71
CA SER A 92 -33.39 36.21 -4.07
C SER A 92 -32.85 34.77 -4.08
N ALA A 93 -31.89 34.47 -3.20
CA ALA A 93 -31.32 33.13 -3.11
C ALA A 93 -32.30 32.08 -2.58
N LYS A 94 -33.27 32.46 -1.75
CA LYS A 94 -34.37 31.57 -1.32
C LYS A 94 -35.32 31.20 -2.46
N GLU A 95 -35.56 32.12 -3.39
CA GLU A 95 -36.52 31.91 -4.49
C GLU A 95 -35.88 31.19 -5.68
N GLU A 96 -34.66 31.59 -6.06
CA GLU A 96 -34.02 31.16 -7.31
C GLU A 96 -32.70 30.39 -7.13
N GLY A 97 -32.17 30.33 -5.92
CA GLY A 97 -30.83 29.85 -5.66
C GLY A 97 -29.76 30.85 -6.11
N ILE A 98 -28.47 30.49 -5.90
CA ILE A 98 -27.34 31.27 -6.38
C ILE A 98 -26.82 30.64 -7.67
N ARG A 99 -27.14 31.28 -8.82
CA ARG A 99 -26.77 30.76 -10.15
C ARG A 99 -25.48 31.35 -10.71
N GLU A 100 -25.16 32.58 -10.36
CA GLU A 100 -23.93 33.22 -10.84
C GLU A 100 -22.71 32.69 -10.12
N PRO A 101 -21.70 32.17 -10.84
CA PRO A 101 -20.48 31.72 -10.24
C PRO A 101 -19.74 32.83 -9.49
N ILE A 102 -19.19 32.53 -8.31
CA ILE A 102 -18.25 33.41 -7.63
C ILE A 102 -16.86 33.30 -8.29
N LEU A 103 -15.99 34.28 -8.08
CA LEU A 103 -14.58 34.21 -8.54
C LEU A 103 -13.69 33.90 -7.35
N VAL A 104 -12.92 32.80 -7.45
CA VAL A 104 -12.03 32.34 -6.38
C VAL A 104 -10.65 32.00 -6.89
N TYR A 105 -9.67 32.14 -5.99
CA TYR A 105 -8.34 31.56 -6.14
C TYR A 105 -8.25 30.28 -5.32
N GLU A 106 -7.73 29.23 -5.91
CA GLU A 106 -7.39 27.98 -5.21
C GLU A 106 -5.88 27.96 -4.93
N TYR A 107 -5.51 27.69 -3.68
CA TYR A 107 -4.15 27.50 -3.23
C TYR A 107 -4.09 26.36 -2.21
N MET A 108 -3.34 25.31 -2.48
CA MET A 108 -3.18 24.15 -1.59
C MET A 108 -4.54 23.62 -1.06
N TYR A 109 -5.45 23.28 -1.99
CA TYR A 109 -6.83 22.80 -1.73
C TYR A 109 -7.79 23.83 -1.09
N LYS A 110 -7.36 25.01 -0.74
CA LYS A 110 -8.19 26.04 -0.10
C LYS A 110 -8.61 27.11 -1.10
N PHE A 111 -9.83 27.61 -0.95
CA PHE A 111 -10.36 28.65 -1.81
C PHE A 111 -10.41 30.00 -1.10
N TYR A 112 -10.04 31.03 -1.84
CA TYR A 112 -10.03 32.42 -1.40
C TYR A 112 -10.84 33.25 -2.38
N VAL A 113 -11.89 33.88 -1.87
CA VAL A 113 -12.87 34.62 -2.68
C VAL A 113 -12.30 35.94 -3.15
N GLN A 114 -12.24 36.18 -4.44
CA GLN A 114 -11.98 37.50 -5.01
C GLN A 114 -13.26 38.29 -5.17
N GLU A 115 -14.30 37.63 -5.71
CA GLU A 115 -15.62 38.23 -5.92
C GLU A 115 -16.71 37.25 -5.49
N GLY A 116 -17.68 37.75 -4.70
CA GLY A 116 -18.84 36.96 -4.27
C GLY A 116 -18.86 36.63 -2.77
N ASN A 117 -18.10 37.31 -1.89
CA ASN A 117 -18.10 37.06 -0.44
C ASN A 117 -19.50 37.03 0.18
N LYS A 118 -20.43 37.90 -0.30
CA LYS A 118 -21.83 37.90 0.17
C LYS A 118 -22.57 36.66 -0.28
N ARG A 119 -22.31 36.17 -1.52
CA ARG A 119 -22.87 34.92 -2.03
C ARG A 119 -22.45 33.74 -1.18
N VAL A 120 -21.16 33.65 -0.82
CA VAL A 120 -20.65 32.62 0.11
C VAL A 120 -21.34 32.73 1.48
N SER A 121 -21.46 33.95 2.02
CA SER A 121 -22.14 34.20 3.30
C SER A 121 -23.58 33.72 3.30
N VAL A 122 -24.34 34.10 2.28
CA VAL A 122 -25.76 33.70 2.10
C VAL A 122 -25.90 32.19 1.91
N SER A 123 -25.06 31.58 1.06
CA SER A 123 -25.07 30.13 0.84
C SER A 123 -24.83 29.35 2.13
N ARG A 124 -23.80 29.75 2.92
CA ARG A 124 -23.53 29.14 4.23
C ARG A 124 -24.69 29.31 5.22
N PHE A 125 -25.28 30.49 5.25
CA PHE A 125 -26.42 30.76 6.14
C PHE A 125 -27.65 29.93 5.75
N ASN A 126 -27.85 29.67 4.45
CA ASN A 126 -28.89 28.77 3.93
C ASN A 126 -28.59 27.29 4.11
N GLY A 127 -27.41 26.93 4.65
CA GLY A 127 -27.01 25.53 4.82
C GLY A 127 -26.63 24.82 3.51
N ALA A 128 -26.29 25.57 2.46
CA ALA A 128 -25.79 24.98 1.22
C ALA A 128 -24.42 24.29 1.48
N VAL A 129 -24.18 23.20 0.76
CA VAL A 129 -22.94 22.41 0.88
C VAL A 129 -21.89 22.91 -0.10
N SER A 130 -22.30 23.39 -1.28
CA SER A 130 -21.42 23.81 -2.36
C SER A 130 -21.91 25.10 -3.02
N ILE A 131 -21.09 25.69 -3.88
CA ILE A 131 -21.39 26.89 -4.65
C ILE A 131 -20.65 26.86 -6.00
N PRO A 132 -21.27 27.29 -7.10
CA PRO A 132 -20.60 27.43 -8.38
C PRO A 132 -19.53 28.52 -8.32
N ALA A 133 -18.31 28.24 -8.80
CA ALA A 133 -17.19 29.15 -8.77
C ALA A 133 -16.34 29.07 -10.04
N THR A 134 -15.93 30.23 -10.56
CA THR A 134 -14.84 30.32 -11.52
C THR A 134 -13.53 30.26 -10.74
N VAL A 135 -12.73 29.22 -10.99
CA VAL A 135 -11.55 28.90 -10.19
C VAL A 135 -10.27 29.24 -10.94
N ILE A 136 -9.37 29.97 -10.30
CA ILE A 136 -7.99 30.21 -10.72
C ILE A 136 -7.08 29.51 -9.71
N ARG A 137 -6.33 28.49 -10.13
CA ARG A 137 -5.39 27.77 -9.29
C ARG A 137 -4.03 28.47 -9.28
N ILE A 138 -3.52 28.74 -8.09
CA ILE A 138 -2.15 29.20 -7.89
C ILE A 138 -1.29 27.99 -7.55
N LEU A 139 -0.22 27.79 -8.31
CA LEU A 139 0.72 26.68 -8.11
C LEU A 139 1.88 27.18 -7.24
N PRO A 140 2.09 26.61 -6.03
CA PRO A 140 3.27 26.89 -5.23
C PRO A 140 4.55 26.38 -5.94
N LYS A 141 5.71 26.84 -5.54
CA LYS A 141 6.98 26.23 -5.95
C LYS A 141 7.02 24.77 -5.46
N ARG A 142 7.52 23.86 -6.30
CA ARG A 142 7.73 22.45 -5.91
C ARG A 142 8.82 22.37 -4.84
N THR A 143 8.52 21.68 -3.75
CA THR A 143 9.44 21.41 -2.64
C THR A 143 9.43 19.93 -2.29
N GLU A 144 10.40 19.50 -1.48
CA GLU A 144 10.47 18.12 -0.97
C GLU A 144 9.48 17.84 0.19
N GLU A 145 8.78 18.86 0.67
CA GLU A 145 7.79 18.70 1.73
C GLU A 145 6.64 17.79 1.30
N ARG A 146 6.26 16.89 2.21
CA ARG A 146 5.22 15.86 1.94
C ARG A 146 3.89 16.46 1.46
N GLU A 147 3.44 17.56 2.08
CA GLU A 147 2.18 18.22 1.69
C GLU A 147 2.26 18.82 0.28
N ASN A 148 3.41 19.39 -0.09
CA ASN A 148 3.64 19.93 -1.42
C ASN A 148 3.67 18.83 -2.48
N LYS A 149 4.39 17.72 -2.21
CA LYS A 149 4.39 16.54 -3.10
C LYS A 149 2.98 15.99 -3.31
N LEU A 150 2.24 15.78 -2.23
CA LEU A 150 0.86 15.27 -2.29
C LEU A 150 -0.07 16.19 -3.08
N TYR A 151 0.09 17.50 -2.90
CA TYR A 151 -0.68 18.49 -3.68
C TYR A 151 -0.35 18.40 -5.18
N TYR A 152 0.90 18.18 -5.55
CA TYR A 152 1.27 18.03 -6.95
C TYR A 152 0.80 16.70 -7.57
N GLU A 153 0.78 15.61 -6.83
CA GLU A 153 0.12 14.38 -7.27
C GLU A 153 -1.37 14.63 -7.56
N PHE A 154 -2.07 15.36 -6.67
CA PHE A 154 -3.45 15.78 -6.92
C PHE A 154 -3.58 16.64 -8.18
N VAL A 155 -2.70 17.63 -8.39
CA VAL A 155 -2.74 18.51 -9.56
C VAL A 155 -2.59 17.69 -10.85
N ASP A 156 -1.68 16.73 -10.86
CA ASP A 156 -1.43 15.89 -12.03
C ASP A 156 -2.57 14.89 -12.25
N PHE A 157 -3.12 14.28 -11.20
CA PHE A 157 -4.33 13.47 -11.25
C PHE A 157 -5.55 14.27 -11.77
N TYR A 158 -5.77 15.49 -11.28
CA TYR A 158 -6.86 16.35 -11.73
C TYR A 158 -6.76 16.68 -13.22
N LYS A 159 -5.56 16.92 -13.76
CA LYS A 159 -5.36 17.18 -15.20
C LYS A 159 -5.84 16.02 -16.07
N CYS A 160 -5.68 14.79 -15.58
CA CYS A 160 -6.02 13.58 -16.33
C CYS A 160 -7.49 13.18 -16.17
N THR A 161 -8.11 13.52 -15.04
CA THR A 161 -9.42 12.98 -14.65
C THR A 161 -10.53 14.01 -14.53
N GLY A 162 -10.19 15.28 -14.28
CA GLY A 162 -11.16 16.32 -13.92
C GLY A 162 -11.84 16.10 -12.54
N LEU A 163 -11.34 15.18 -11.70
CA LEU A 163 -11.91 14.84 -10.40
C LEU A 163 -11.29 15.70 -9.30
N TYR A 164 -12.02 16.74 -8.89
CA TYR A 164 -11.53 17.72 -7.91
C TYR A 164 -11.73 17.29 -6.46
N ARG A 165 -12.75 16.49 -6.14
CA ARG A 165 -13.19 16.23 -4.77
C ARG A 165 -12.45 15.09 -4.09
N ILE A 166 -11.78 14.22 -4.83
CA ILE A 166 -11.05 13.08 -4.28
C ILE A 166 -9.71 13.57 -3.75
N ARG A 167 -9.50 13.42 -2.45
CA ARG A 167 -8.27 13.81 -1.75
C ARG A 167 -7.77 12.67 -0.90
N PHE A 168 -6.47 12.46 -0.93
CA PHE A 168 -5.78 11.41 -0.18
C PHE A 168 -4.88 12.00 0.90
N SER A 169 -4.55 11.18 1.90
CA SER A 169 -3.59 11.51 2.94
C SER A 169 -2.17 11.02 2.62
N ASP A 170 -2.01 10.03 1.73
CA ASP A 170 -0.75 9.37 1.46
C ASP A 170 -0.23 9.61 0.03
N LEU A 171 1.10 9.73 -0.08
CA LEU A 171 1.78 9.79 -1.38
C LEU A 171 1.56 8.51 -2.19
N GLY A 172 1.47 8.66 -3.51
CA GLY A 172 1.20 7.56 -4.45
C GLY A 172 -0.25 7.05 -4.44
N ALA A 173 -1.14 7.59 -3.60
CA ALA A 173 -2.53 7.14 -3.52
C ALA A 173 -3.34 7.46 -4.79
N TYR A 174 -3.02 8.56 -5.47
CA TYR A 174 -3.65 8.88 -6.76
C TYR A 174 -3.29 7.88 -7.85
N ASP A 175 -2.05 7.44 -7.90
CA ASP A 175 -1.58 6.43 -8.85
C ASP A 175 -2.22 5.07 -8.55
N ARG A 176 -2.32 4.69 -7.27
CA ARG A 176 -3.03 3.49 -6.84
C ARG A 176 -4.51 3.52 -7.22
N LEU A 177 -5.19 4.66 -7.10
CA LEU A 177 -6.58 4.79 -7.55
C LEU A 177 -6.70 4.59 -9.07
N CYS A 178 -5.78 5.17 -9.86
CA CYS A 178 -5.75 4.94 -11.31
C CYS A 178 -5.68 3.44 -11.62
N GLN A 179 -4.80 2.71 -10.95
CA GLN A 179 -4.62 1.27 -11.17
C GLN A 179 -5.86 0.45 -10.79
N VAL A 180 -6.51 0.75 -9.66
CA VAL A 180 -7.74 0.05 -9.23
C VAL A 180 -8.86 0.19 -10.25
N VAL A 181 -8.90 1.30 -10.99
CA VAL A 181 -9.89 1.50 -12.07
C VAL A 181 -9.35 1.12 -13.46
N GLY A 182 -8.22 0.41 -13.53
CA GLY A 182 -7.64 -0.11 -14.76
C GLY A 182 -6.96 0.94 -15.64
N LYS A 183 -6.49 2.06 -15.07
CA LYS A 183 -5.80 3.14 -15.78
C LYS A 183 -4.35 3.27 -15.36
N LYS A 184 -3.51 3.72 -16.29
CA LYS A 184 -2.11 4.07 -15.98
C LYS A 184 -2.02 5.46 -15.33
N PRO A 185 -1.08 5.69 -14.41
CA PRO A 185 -0.77 7.03 -13.94
C PRO A 185 -0.45 7.98 -15.10
N GLY A 186 -1.06 9.17 -15.10
CA GLY A 186 -0.89 10.16 -16.18
C GLY A 186 -1.72 9.92 -17.45
N GLU A 187 -2.47 8.83 -17.54
CA GLU A 187 -3.40 8.56 -18.64
C GLU A 187 -4.64 9.44 -18.54
N LEU A 188 -5.07 10.03 -19.67
CA LEU A 188 -6.33 10.76 -19.72
C LEU A 188 -7.51 9.80 -19.62
N TRP A 189 -8.44 10.07 -18.70
CA TRP A 189 -9.63 9.25 -18.53
C TRP A 189 -10.72 9.66 -19.49
N GLU A 190 -11.49 8.69 -19.95
CA GLU A 190 -12.72 8.91 -20.69
C GLU A 190 -13.74 9.63 -19.78
N GLU A 191 -14.56 10.49 -20.38
CA GLU A 191 -15.56 11.27 -19.67
C GLU A 191 -16.57 10.38 -18.90
N GLU A 192 -16.87 9.21 -19.45
CA GLU A 192 -17.76 8.21 -18.84
C GLU A 192 -17.17 7.69 -17.53
N LEU A 193 -15.92 7.23 -17.53
CA LEU A 193 -15.23 6.76 -16.32
C LEU A 193 -15.13 7.85 -15.25
N SER A 194 -14.75 9.07 -15.66
CA SER A 194 -14.66 10.21 -14.73
C SER A 194 -16.01 10.55 -14.12
N ARG A 195 -17.10 10.46 -14.89
CA ARG A 195 -18.47 10.66 -14.41
C ARG A 195 -18.88 9.57 -13.43
N ASP A 196 -18.60 8.30 -13.73
CA ASP A 196 -18.97 7.16 -12.91
C ASP A 196 -18.22 7.17 -11.56
N ILE A 197 -16.93 7.46 -11.58
CA ILE A 197 -16.13 7.64 -10.36
C ILE A 197 -16.64 8.84 -9.55
N ARG A 198 -16.97 9.95 -10.18
CA ARG A 198 -17.53 11.12 -9.48
C ARG A 198 -18.86 10.80 -8.79
N ALA A 199 -19.75 10.09 -9.48
CA ALA A 199 -21.06 9.68 -8.94
C ALA A 199 -20.87 8.69 -7.78
N SER A 200 -20.02 7.67 -7.98
CA SER A 200 -19.68 6.66 -6.98
C SER A 200 -19.05 7.28 -5.73
N TYR A 201 -18.08 8.17 -5.92
CA TYR A 201 -17.44 8.89 -4.81
C TYR A 201 -18.46 9.74 -4.02
N SER A 202 -19.33 10.47 -4.71
CA SER A 202 -20.34 11.30 -4.03
C SER A 202 -21.30 10.47 -3.21
N ARG A 203 -21.77 9.35 -3.76
CA ARG A 203 -22.66 8.41 -3.09
C ARG A 203 -21.99 7.75 -1.88
N PHE A 204 -20.77 7.28 -2.04
CA PHE A 204 -19.96 6.72 -0.97
C PHE A 204 -19.73 7.75 0.14
N ALA A 205 -19.26 8.96 -0.21
CA ALA A 205 -18.96 10.02 0.72
C ALA A 205 -20.14 10.39 1.62
N GLU A 206 -21.35 10.51 1.03
CA GLU A 206 -22.56 10.79 1.77
C GLU A 206 -22.84 9.72 2.82
N LEU A 207 -22.82 8.43 2.43
CA LEU A 207 -23.11 7.31 3.31
C LEU A 207 -22.01 7.16 4.39
N TYR A 208 -20.74 7.23 4.00
CA TYR A 208 -19.62 7.16 4.92
C TYR A 208 -19.67 8.24 6.00
N MET A 209 -20.00 9.48 5.62
CA MET A 209 -20.14 10.58 6.57
C MET A 209 -21.37 10.42 7.48
N GLN A 210 -22.51 9.95 6.95
CA GLN A 210 -23.70 9.63 7.76
C GLN A 210 -23.42 8.57 8.82
N MET A 211 -22.58 7.59 8.51
CA MET A 211 -22.15 6.52 9.43
C MET A 211 -21.07 6.97 10.42
N GLY A 212 -20.57 8.19 10.33
CA GLY A 212 -19.62 8.78 11.26
C GLY A 212 -18.15 8.69 10.81
N GLY A 213 -17.90 8.40 9.54
CA GLY A 213 -16.55 8.29 8.95
C GLY A 213 -15.68 9.53 9.13
N GLY A 214 -16.27 10.72 9.16
CA GLY A 214 -15.53 11.97 9.43
C GLY A 214 -14.85 12.06 10.81
N LYS A 215 -15.09 11.08 11.71
CA LYS A 215 -14.43 10.99 13.02
C LYS A 215 -13.20 10.07 13.03
N LEU A 216 -12.92 9.38 11.93
CA LEU A 216 -11.88 8.36 11.86
C LEU A 216 -10.48 8.90 11.53
N GLY A 217 -10.36 10.16 11.15
CA GLY A 217 -9.06 10.81 10.92
C GLY A 217 -8.45 10.63 9.51
N ASN A 218 -8.91 9.66 8.73
CA ASN A 218 -8.54 9.47 7.33
C ASN A 218 -9.42 10.32 6.40
N THR A 219 -8.96 10.56 5.19
CA THR A 219 -9.76 11.27 4.19
C THR A 219 -10.86 10.37 3.64
N ILE A 220 -11.90 10.98 3.09
CA ILE A 220 -12.95 10.21 2.38
C ILE A 220 -12.35 9.49 1.17
N GLY A 221 -11.32 10.07 0.53
CA GLY A 221 -10.62 9.45 -0.59
C GLY A 221 -9.89 8.17 -0.18
N ASP A 222 -9.21 8.16 0.97
CA ASP A 222 -8.56 6.96 1.49
C ASP A 222 -9.57 5.84 1.75
N ALA A 223 -10.71 6.17 2.38
CA ALA A 223 -11.77 5.20 2.63
C ALA A 223 -12.41 4.69 1.32
N PHE A 224 -12.63 5.58 0.36
CA PHE A 224 -13.16 5.23 -0.95
C PHE A 224 -12.22 4.32 -1.74
N TYR A 225 -10.92 4.59 -1.68
CA TYR A 225 -9.89 3.72 -2.28
C TYR A 225 -9.96 2.31 -1.68
N VAL A 226 -10.02 2.18 -0.36
CA VAL A 226 -10.18 0.87 0.31
C VAL A 226 -11.45 0.16 -0.16
N TYR A 227 -12.57 0.88 -0.26
CA TYR A 227 -13.83 0.32 -0.77
C TYR A 227 -13.68 -0.22 -2.20
N LEU A 228 -13.09 0.59 -3.09
CA LEU A 228 -12.89 0.19 -4.49
C LEU A 228 -11.92 -0.99 -4.62
N THR A 229 -10.89 -1.03 -3.78
CA THR A 229 -9.91 -2.13 -3.79
C THR A 229 -10.55 -3.46 -3.42
N VAL A 230 -11.50 -3.46 -2.48
CA VAL A 230 -12.12 -4.69 -1.97
C VAL A 230 -13.31 -5.13 -2.83
N PHE A 231 -14.20 -4.19 -3.17
CA PHE A 231 -15.46 -4.51 -3.84
C PHE A 231 -15.49 -4.15 -5.33
N GLY A 232 -14.55 -3.33 -5.79
CA GLY A 232 -14.51 -2.84 -7.16
C GLY A 232 -15.51 -1.71 -7.45
N LEU A 233 -15.35 -1.09 -8.63
CA LEU A 233 -16.21 0.03 -9.05
C LEU A 233 -17.64 -0.42 -9.34
N LYS A 234 -17.83 -1.60 -9.94
CA LYS A 234 -19.15 -2.14 -10.26
C LYS A 234 -20.02 -2.30 -9.01
N ALA A 235 -19.44 -2.74 -7.91
CA ALA A 235 -20.18 -2.93 -6.66
C ALA A 235 -20.84 -1.65 -6.12
N ILE A 236 -20.29 -0.47 -6.41
CA ILE A 236 -20.91 0.78 -5.99
C ILE A 236 -21.85 1.38 -7.04
N LEU A 237 -21.64 1.07 -8.31
CA LEU A 237 -22.51 1.52 -9.40
C LEU A 237 -23.83 0.74 -9.42
N ASP A 238 -23.78 -0.57 -9.24
CA ASP A 238 -24.89 -1.49 -9.43
C ASP A 238 -25.65 -1.79 -8.12
N SER A 239 -25.03 -1.54 -6.95
CA SER A 239 -25.63 -1.88 -5.65
C SER A 239 -26.64 -0.85 -5.15
N SER A 240 -27.56 -1.32 -4.32
CA SER A 240 -28.50 -0.50 -3.55
C SER A 240 -27.77 0.34 -2.49
N THR A 241 -28.46 1.32 -1.92
CA THR A 241 -27.93 2.14 -0.82
C THR A 241 -27.64 1.31 0.43
N GLU A 242 -28.49 0.33 0.69
CA GLU A 242 -28.39 -0.60 1.82
C GLU A 242 -27.17 -1.50 1.69
N GLU A 243 -26.92 -2.08 0.52
CA GLU A 243 -25.74 -2.91 0.25
C GLU A 243 -24.44 -2.11 0.38
N ILE A 244 -24.40 -0.88 -0.10
CA ILE A 244 -23.22 -0.02 0.08
C ILE A 244 -22.98 0.27 1.57
N LYS A 245 -24.03 0.50 2.36
CA LYS A 245 -23.90 0.68 3.82
C LYS A 245 -23.35 -0.58 4.49
N GLU A 246 -23.89 -1.75 4.16
CA GLU A 246 -23.39 -3.02 4.69
C GLU A 246 -21.90 -3.23 4.35
N ASN A 247 -21.51 -2.93 3.12
CA ASN A 247 -20.09 -3.01 2.72
C ASN A 247 -19.21 -2.00 3.47
N ILE A 248 -19.70 -0.79 3.71
CA ILE A 248 -19.02 0.21 4.55
C ILE A 248 -18.89 -0.32 6.00
N GLU A 249 -19.94 -0.94 6.56
CA GLU A 249 -19.90 -1.53 7.90
C GLU A 249 -18.87 -2.66 8.00
N ARG A 250 -18.82 -3.55 7.00
CA ARG A 250 -17.82 -4.64 6.93
C ARG A 250 -16.38 -4.09 6.93
N LEU A 251 -16.15 -2.97 6.24
CA LEU A 251 -14.85 -2.30 6.18
C LEU A 251 -14.58 -1.35 7.36
N TRP A 252 -15.50 -1.24 8.33
CA TRP A 252 -15.38 -0.20 9.37
C TRP A 252 -14.10 -0.31 10.20
N ASN A 253 -13.64 -1.51 10.46
CA ASN A 253 -12.39 -1.74 11.17
C ASN A 253 -11.15 -1.38 10.34
N GLU A 254 -11.22 -1.54 9.01
CA GLU A 254 -10.17 -1.12 8.09
C GLU A 254 -10.05 0.40 8.02
N TYR A 255 -11.19 1.12 8.06
CA TYR A 255 -11.19 2.59 8.09
C TYR A 255 -10.68 3.18 9.41
N ARG A 256 -10.79 2.46 10.53
CA ARG A 256 -10.27 2.91 11.83
C ARG A 256 -8.76 2.84 11.95
N LYS A 257 -8.11 2.25 11.00
CA LYS A 257 -6.69 1.99 11.01
C LYS A 257 -5.90 3.29 10.84
N SER A 258 -4.94 3.53 11.73
CA SER A 258 -3.96 4.60 11.61
C SER A 258 -2.69 4.07 10.93
N ALA A 259 -1.95 4.93 10.25
CA ALA A 259 -0.60 4.59 9.81
C ALA A 259 0.23 4.16 11.03
N GLY A 260 0.73 2.91 11.05
CA GLY A 260 1.43 2.31 12.18
C GLY A 260 0.71 1.11 12.84
N ASP A 261 -0.52 0.81 12.44
CA ASP A 261 -1.29 -0.34 12.95
C ASP A 261 -0.95 -1.67 12.24
N VAL A 262 0.05 -1.68 11.35
CA VAL A 262 0.60 -2.89 10.73
C VAL A 262 1.70 -3.44 11.62
N VAL A 263 1.57 -4.67 12.07
CA VAL A 263 2.59 -5.36 12.85
C VAL A 263 3.24 -6.44 12.00
N LEU A 264 4.51 -6.25 11.68
CA LEU A 264 5.35 -7.27 11.07
C LEU A 264 5.89 -8.20 12.17
N VAL A 265 5.30 -9.37 12.27
CA VAL A 265 5.69 -10.39 13.27
C VAL A 265 6.92 -11.14 12.77
N GLN A 266 8.04 -10.99 13.46
CA GLN A 266 9.32 -11.60 13.07
C GLN A 266 9.51 -13.01 13.62
N ASN A 267 8.85 -13.34 14.72
CA ASN A 267 8.93 -14.67 15.31
C ASN A 267 7.62 -15.04 16.03
N PRO A 268 7.32 -16.35 16.20
CA PRO A 268 6.08 -16.81 16.82
C PRO A 268 5.88 -16.37 18.29
N GLU A 269 6.95 -16.07 19.02
CA GLU A 269 6.85 -15.65 20.42
C GLU A 269 6.37 -14.21 20.58
N GLU A 270 6.57 -13.37 19.57
CA GLU A 270 6.02 -12.01 19.56
C GLU A 270 4.49 -12.04 19.57
N VAL A 271 3.90 -12.98 18.85
CA VAL A 271 2.44 -13.20 18.87
C VAL A 271 1.95 -13.49 20.27
N LYS A 272 2.68 -14.30 21.06
CA LYS A 272 2.34 -14.63 22.46
C LYS A 272 2.42 -13.40 23.38
N LYS A 273 3.33 -12.45 23.10
CA LYS A 273 3.47 -11.21 23.89
C LYS A 273 2.36 -10.19 23.60
N ILE A 274 1.88 -10.15 22.36
CA ILE A 274 0.79 -9.25 21.94
C ILE A 274 -0.55 -9.70 22.58
N SER A 275 -0.74 -11.00 22.81
CA SER A 275 -1.97 -11.59 23.33
C SER A 275 -2.14 -11.48 24.86
N GLY A 276 -1.46 -10.78 25.61
CA GLY A 276 -1.63 -10.46 27.02
C GLY A 276 -2.15 -11.59 27.97
N PHE A 277 -2.01 -11.39 29.24
CA PHE A 277 -2.29 -12.37 30.32
C PHE A 277 -3.77 -12.83 30.47
N MET A 278 -4.70 -12.22 29.73
CA MET A 278 -6.15 -12.53 29.86
C MET A 278 -6.61 -13.78 29.07
N ASP A 279 -5.79 -14.27 28.15
CA ASP A 279 -6.17 -15.37 27.24
C ASP A 279 -5.95 -16.79 27.82
N LEU A 280 -5.39 -16.88 29.00
CA LEU A 280 -5.17 -18.16 29.72
C LEU A 280 -6.46 -18.94 30.07
N PHE A 281 -7.63 -18.33 29.88
CA PHE A 281 -8.92 -18.93 30.23
C PHE A 281 -9.84 -19.23 29.03
N GLN A 282 -9.42 -18.96 27.80
CA GLN A 282 -10.18 -19.40 26.63
C GLN A 282 -9.75 -20.80 26.22
N THR A 283 -10.63 -21.75 26.46
CA THR A 283 -10.53 -23.14 25.95
C THR A 283 -10.62 -23.06 24.42
N GLY A 284 -9.48 -23.08 23.73
CA GLY A 284 -9.42 -23.24 22.29
C GLY A 284 -10.19 -24.50 21.85
N LYS A 285 -10.71 -24.52 20.64
CA LYS A 285 -11.28 -25.75 20.04
C LYS A 285 -10.24 -26.86 20.18
N LEU A 286 -10.63 -27.98 20.77
CA LEU A 286 -9.77 -29.16 20.87
C LEU A 286 -9.89 -29.95 19.55
N TYR A 287 -8.88 -29.84 18.72
CA TYR A 287 -8.76 -30.64 17.50
C TYR A 287 -8.27 -32.05 17.84
N ASN A 288 -8.85 -33.05 17.21
CA ASN A 288 -8.52 -34.46 17.39
C ASN A 288 -8.95 -35.27 16.16
N GLY A 289 -8.69 -36.59 16.15
CA GLY A 289 -8.98 -37.45 14.99
C GLY A 289 -10.47 -37.56 14.60
N LYS A 290 -11.41 -37.10 15.46
CA LYS A 290 -12.84 -37.02 15.11
C LYS A 290 -13.23 -35.61 14.64
N HIS A 291 -12.48 -34.60 15.02
CA HIS A 291 -12.69 -33.20 14.71
C HIS A 291 -11.34 -32.58 14.33
N PRO A 292 -10.77 -32.96 13.16
CA PRO A 292 -9.52 -32.37 12.69
C PRO A 292 -9.73 -30.91 12.26
N LEU A 293 -8.66 -30.10 12.38
CA LEU A 293 -8.62 -28.79 11.76
C LEU A 293 -8.61 -28.95 10.24
N LYS A 294 -9.61 -28.42 9.57
CA LYS A 294 -9.72 -28.46 8.11
C LYS A 294 -9.04 -27.26 7.47
N ILE A 295 -8.13 -27.53 6.56
CA ILE A 295 -7.25 -26.54 5.92
C ILE A 295 -7.38 -26.63 4.42
N ALA A 296 -7.60 -25.50 3.76
CA ALA A 296 -7.56 -25.41 2.29
C ALA A 296 -6.30 -24.68 1.81
N PHE A 297 -5.77 -25.11 0.68
CA PHE A 297 -4.66 -24.47 -0.01
C PHE A 297 -5.09 -24.12 -1.43
N LEU A 298 -4.95 -22.87 -1.82
CA LEU A 298 -5.23 -22.39 -3.16
C LEU A 298 -3.90 -22.09 -3.87
N TYR A 299 -3.68 -22.74 -5.02
CA TYR A 299 -2.50 -22.56 -5.86
C TYR A 299 -2.89 -21.82 -7.14
N GLU A 300 -2.08 -20.84 -7.52
CA GLU A 300 -2.26 -20.05 -8.75
C GLU A 300 -2.25 -20.94 -10.01
N ARG A 301 -1.35 -21.91 -10.03
CA ARG A 301 -1.17 -22.88 -11.11
C ARG A 301 -1.24 -24.30 -10.57
N THR A 302 -1.13 -25.28 -11.46
CA THR A 302 -0.99 -26.67 -11.01
C THR A 302 0.38 -26.91 -10.36
N VAL A 303 0.43 -27.89 -9.49
CA VAL A 303 1.68 -28.32 -8.81
C VAL A 303 2.72 -28.80 -9.83
N GLU A 304 2.27 -29.35 -10.97
CA GLU A 304 3.16 -29.84 -12.04
C GLU A 304 3.79 -28.70 -12.85
N ASP A 305 3.05 -27.59 -13.04
CA ASP A 305 3.48 -26.49 -13.91
C ASP A 305 4.21 -25.38 -13.19
N SER A 306 4.10 -25.32 -11.86
CA SER A 306 4.66 -24.23 -11.06
C SER A 306 5.59 -24.74 -9.97
N THR A 307 6.84 -24.28 -10.00
CA THR A 307 7.80 -24.54 -8.92
C THR A 307 7.35 -23.93 -7.59
N TRP A 308 6.66 -22.80 -7.64
CA TRP A 308 6.10 -22.13 -6.48
C TRP A 308 4.97 -22.96 -5.85
N ALA A 309 4.00 -23.40 -6.65
CA ALA A 309 2.92 -24.27 -6.19
C ALA A 309 3.47 -25.60 -5.64
N TYR A 310 4.49 -26.18 -6.31
CA TYR A 310 5.15 -27.39 -5.85
C TYR A 310 5.83 -27.21 -4.49
N ALA A 311 6.50 -26.08 -4.26
CA ALA A 311 7.13 -25.79 -2.97
C ALA A 311 6.10 -25.69 -1.83
N HIS A 312 4.96 -25.05 -2.08
CA HIS A 312 3.84 -24.99 -1.13
C HIS A 312 3.21 -26.37 -0.88
N GLU A 313 3.09 -27.20 -1.93
CA GLU A 313 2.57 -28.57 -1.82
C GLU A 313 3.51 -29.46 -0.96
N LEU A 314 4.82 -29.31 -1.10
CA LEU A 314 5.77 -29.97 -0.18
C LEU A 314 5.53 -29.54 1.26
N GLY A 315 5.25 -28.24 1.47
CA GLY A 315 4.90 -27.70 2.78
C GLY A 315 3.61 -28.30 3.33
N ARG A 316 2.57 -28.40 2.51
CA ARG A 316 1.30 -29.06 2.88
C ARG A 316 1.53 -30.53 3.28
N ASN A 317 2.27 -31.28 2.48
CA ASN A 317 2.55 -32.69 2.77
C ASN A 317 3.31 -32.85 4.10
N TYR A 318 4.28 -31.97 4.39
CA TYR A 318 4.99 -31.95 5.66
C TYR A 318 4.06 -31.78 6.87
N ILE A 319 3.10 -30.83 6.83
CA ILE A 319 2.17 -30.64 7.94
C ILE A 319 1.18 -31.78 8.08
N MET A 320 0.76 -32.41 6.98
CA MET A 320 -0.10 -33.58 7.01
C MET A 320 0.57 -34.76 7.72
N GLU A 321 1.87 -34.94 7.52
CA GLU A 321 2.66 -35.95 8.21
C GLU A 321 2.89 -35.57 9.67
N LYS A 322 3.34 -34.35 9.94
CA LYS A 322 3.69 -33.85 11.27
C LYS A 322 2.50 -33.80 12.25
N PHE A 323 1.34 -33.41 11.77
CA PHE A 323 0.10 -33.28 12.55
C PHE A 323 -0.93 -34.36 12.20
N GLN A 324 -0.47 -35.55 11.88
CA GLN A 324 -1.32 -36.67 11.50
C GLN A 324 -2.48 -36.88 12.50
N GLY A 325 -3.71 -36.93 11.99
CA GLY A 325 -4.92 -37.07 12.80
C GLY A 325 -5.42 -35.80 13.49
N LEU A 326 -4.67 -34.71 13.45
CA LEU A 326 -5.10 -33.41 13.96
C LEU A 326 -5.52 -32.44 12.87
N VAL A 327 -5.06 -32.66 11.64
CA VAL A 327 -5.36 -31.81 10.47
C VAL A 327 -5.87 -32.64 9.30
N GLU A 328 -6.73 -32.05 8.50
CA GLU A 328 -7.20 -32.54 7.21
C GLU A 328 -7.05 -31.42 6.19
N SER A 329 -6.60 -31.71 4.96
CA SER A 329 -6.41 -30.67 3.97
C SER A 329 -6.96 -30.99 2.60
N LYS A 330 -7.38 -29.92 1.87
CA LYS A 330 -7.73 -29.94 0.44
C LYS A 330 -6.88 -28.94 -0.32
N ILE A 331 -6.68 -29.22 -1.62
CA ILE A 331 -6.03 -28.29 -2.55
C ILE A 331 -7.01 -27.85 -3.63
N TYR A 332 -6.81 -26.63 -4.12
CA TYR A 332 -7.51 -26.04 -5.25
C TYR A 332 -6.45 -25.44 -6.17
N GLU A 333 -6.39 -25.93 -7.40
CA GLU A 333 -5.37 -25.52 -8.37
C GLU A 333 -5.94 -24.59 -9.43
N SER A 334 -5.04 -23.91 -10.16
CA SER A 334 -5.39 -22.98 -11.25
C SER A 334 -6.27 -21.82 -10.78
N CYS A 335 -6.06 -21.34 -9.55
CA CYS A 335 -6.75 -20.20 -8.97
C CYS A 335 -6.07 -18.89 -9.42
N ASN A 336 -6.22 -18.54 -10.70
CA ASN A 336 -5.54 -17.41 -11.35
C ASN A 336 -6.48 -16.32 -11.90
N THR A 337 -7.79 -16.46 -11.72
CA THR A 337 -8.79 -15.42 -11.98
C THR A 337 -9.59 -15.12 -10.73
N GLU A 338 -10.15 -13.91 -10.62
CA GLU A 338 -10.96 -13.51 -9.47
C GLU A 338 -12.12 -14.48 -9.22
N GLU A 339 -12.83 -14.87 -10.28
CA GLU A 339 -13.96 -15.80 -10.21
C GLU A 339 -13.51 -17.17 -9.67
N ARG A 340 -12.40 -17.72 -10.22
CA ARG A 340 -11.93 -19.03 -9.79
C ARG A 340 -11.40 -19.04 -8.36
N ILE A 341 -10.76 -17.94 -7.93
CA ILE A 341 -10.30 -17.78 -6.53
C ILE A 341 -11.52 -17.73 -5.60
N GLN A 342 -12.53 -16.92 -5.93
CA GLN A 342 -13.76 -16.82 -5.14
C GLN A 342 -14.46 -18.16 -5.03
N GLU A 343 -14.75 -18.84 -6.15
CA GLU A 343 -15.37 -20.16 -6.17
C GLU A 343 -14.60 -21.16 -5.31
N SER A 344 -13.26 -21.17 -5.41
CA SER A 344 -12.41 -22.10 -4.64
C SER A 344 -12.47 -21.84 -3.14
N ILE A 345 -12.56 -20.56 -2.72
CA ILE A 345 -12.72 -20.20 -1.30
C ILE A 345 -14.12 -20.63 -0.83
N GLU A 346 -15.17 -20.39 -1.61
CA GLU A 346 -16.54 -20.82 -1.30
C GLU A 346 -16.62 -22.34 -1.16
N GLU A 347 -16.09 -23.09 -2.12
CA GLU A 347 -16.01 -24.56 -2.06
C GLU A 347 -15.23 -25.06 -0.81
N ALA A 348 -14.17 -24.35 -0.42
CA ALA A 348 -13.40 -24.67 0.77
C ALA A 348 -14.21 -24.43 2.06
N ILE A 349 -14.94 -23.32 2.13
CA ILE A 349 -15.82 -22.98 3.26
C ILE A 349 -16.97 -23.99 3.35
N GLU A 350 -17.61 -24.34 2.24
CA GLU A 350 -18.66 -25.37 2.21
C GLU A 350 -18.14 -26.75 2.64
N TRP A 351 -16.90 -27.08 2.33
CA TRP A 351 -16.25 -28.29 2.86
C TRP A 351 -16.00 -28.21 4.36
N GLY A 352 -16.07 -27.03 4.93
CA GLY A 352 -15.87 -26.74 6.36
C GLY A 352 -14.43 -26.36 6.70
N ALA A 353 -13.68 -25.76 5.78
CA ALA A 353 -12.36 -25.23 6.07
C ALA A 353 -12.45 -24.11 7.15
N GLU A 354 -11.63 -24.22 8.17
CA GLU A 354 -11.47 -23.23 9.22
C GLU A 354 -10.26 -22.32 8.95
N LEU A 355 -9.34 -22.80 8.10
CA LEU A 355 -8.13 -22.12 7.69
C LEU A 355 -7.92 -22.26 6.19
N ILE A 356 -7.65 -21.15 5.52
CA ILE A 356 -7.39 -21.12 4.08
C ILE A 356 -6.06 -20.41 3.83
N PHE A 357 -5.13 -21.08 3.15
CA PHE A 357 -3.91 -20.49 2.65
C PHE A 357 -4.06 -20.17 1.15
N THR A 358 -4.02 -18.88 0.80
CA THR A 358 -3.91 -18.44 -0.60
C THR A 358 -2.43 -18.13 -0.87
N THR A 359 -1.84 -18.83 -1.85
CA THR A 359 -0.37 -18.94 -1.97
C THR A 359 0.27 -17.93 -2.91
N ALA A 360 -0.49 -16.97 -3.42
CA ALA A 360 0.02 -15.93 -4.31
C ALA A 360 -0.57 -14.56 -3.98
N SER A 361 0.21 -13.50 -4.21
CA SER A 361 -0.19 -12.12 -3.94
C SER A 361 -1.40 -11.67 -4.77
N LEU A 362 -1.56 -12.18 -6.00
CA LEU A 362 -2.72 -11.89 -6.85
C LEU A 362 -4.07 -12.29 -6.23
N MET A 363 -4.06 -13.22 -5.26
CA MET A 363 -5.27 -13.67 -4.56
C MET A 363 -5.67 -12.73 -3.41
N ALA A 364 -4.86 -11.73 -3.07
CA ALA A 364 -5.04 -10.91 -1.88
C ALA A 364 -6.39 -10.18 -1.84
N GLN A 365 -6.80 -9.56 -2.94
CA GLN A 365 -8.07 -8.80 -3.00
C GLN A 365 -9.29 -9.69 -2.76
N VAL A 366 -9.35 -10.82 -3.45
CA VAL A 366 -10.44 -11.79 -3.25
C VAL A 366 -10.41 -12.37 -1.84
N SER A 367 -9.21 -12.67 -1.31
CA SER A 367 -9.04 -13.14 0.07
C SER A 367 -9.60 -12.15 1.09
N ILE A 368 -9.37 -10.85 0.91
CA ILE A 368 -9.90 -9.79 1.79
C ILE A 368 -11.43 -9.75 1.72
N LYS A 369 -11.99 -9.74 0.51
CA LYS A 369 -13.44 -9.76 0.30
C LYS A 369 -14.08 -10.96 1.00
N MET A 370 -13.57 -12.16 0.74
CA MET A 370 -14.09 -13.40 1.30
C MET A 370 -13.94 -13.47 2.82
N ALA A 371 -12.84 -12.96 3.38
CA ALA A 371 -12.65 -12.87 4.83
C ALA A 371 -13.63 -11.92 5.51
N LEU A 372 -14.06 -10.85 4.83
CA LEU A 372 -15.09 -9.92 5.32
C LEU A 372 -16.49 -10.54 5.24
N GLU A 373 -16.75 -11.40 4.25
CA GLU A 373 -18.02 -12.11 4.09
C GLU A 373 -18.12 -13.32 5.02
N HIS A 374 -16.99 -13.95 5.36
CA HIS A 374 -16.89 -15.16 6.17
C HIS A 374 -15.92 -15.00 7.36
N PRO A 375 -16.24 -14.15 8.34
CA PRO A 375 -15.34 -13.80 9.44
C PRO A 375 -15.02 -15.00 10.38
N GLU A 376 -15.75 -16.10 10.27
CA GLU A 376 -15.51 -17.34 10.99
C GLU A 376 -14.38 -18.19 10.38
N THR A 377 -13.99 -17.93 9.14
CA THR A 377 -12.91 -18.63 8.43
C THR A 377 -11.66 -17.75 8.38
N SER A 378 -10.54 -18.29 8.88
CA SER A 378 -9.27 -17.58 8.82
C SER A 378 -8.63 -17.72 7.45
N ILE A 379 -8.39 -16.59 6.76
CA ILE A 379 -7.70 -16.57 5.47
C ILE A 379 -6.32 -15.94 5.65
N LEU A 380 -5.28 -16.66 5.18
CA LEU A 380 -3.90 -16.18 5.14
C LEU A 380 -3.43 -16.09 3.69
N ASN A 381 -2.93 -14.93 3.30
CA ASN A 381 -2.41 -14.71 1.96
C ASN A 381 -0.88 -14.66 1.95
N CYS A 382 -0.26 -15.36 0.99
CA CYS A 382 1.17 -15.30 0.76
C CYS A 382 1.55 -14.01 0.04
N SER A 383 1.74 -12.97 0.83
CA SER A 383 2.18 -11.66 0.40
C SER A 383 2.83 -10.91 1.55
N VAL A 384 3.44 -9.79 1.25
CA VAL A 384 3.97 -8.84 2.23
C VAL A 384 3.42 -7.45 1.89
N ASN A 385 3.36 -6.57 2.87
CA ASN A 385 2.81 -5.21 2.74
C ASN A 385 1.28 -5.13 2.49
N THR A 386 0.54 -6.15 2.90
CA THR A 386 -0.92 -6.10 2.92
C THR A 386 -1.39 -5.59 4.27
N SER A 387 -2.05 -4.46 4.30
CA SER A 387 -2.39 -3.77 5.53
C SER A 387 -3.89 -3.86 5.89
N TYR A 388 -4.47 -5.05 5.82
CA TYR A 388 -5.87 -5.31 6.17
C TYR A 388 -5.97 -6.16 7.44
N ASN A 389 -6.92 -5.81 8.32
CA ASN A 389 -7.18 -6.55 9.55
C ASN A 389 -7.97 -7.84 9.32
N SER A 390 -8.72 -7.89 8.22
CA SER A 390 -9.59 -9.03 7.86
C SER A 390 -8.81 -10.28 7.45
N ILE A 391 -7.58 -10.13 6.95
CA ILE A 391 -6.68 -11.25 6.62
C ILE A 391 -5.35 -11.10 7.34
N ARG A 392 -4.63 -12.22 7.46
CA ARG A 392 -3.21 -12.21 7.80
C ARG A 392 -2.38 -12.51 6.57
N THR A 393 -1.18 -11.94 6.51
CA THR A 393 -0.25 -12.30 5.46
C THR A 393 0.93 -13.08 6.01
N TYR A 394 1.58 -13.85 5.14
CA TYR A 394 2.78 -14.59 5.49
C TYR A 394 3.75 -14.56 4.31
N TYR A 395 5.02 -14.29 4.61
CA TYR A 395 6.10 -14.28 3.63
C TYR A 395 7.46 -14.51 4.30
N GLY A 396 8.47 -14.88 3.53
CA GLY A 396 9.80 -15.16 4.07
C GLY A 396 10.79 -14.01 3.84
N ARG A 397 11.67 -13.74 4.82
CA ARG A 397 12.77 -12.78 4.70
C ARG A 397 13.90 -13.33 3.82
N MET A 398 13.60 -13.59 2.56
CA MET A 398 14.53 -14.18 1.59
C MET A 398 15.80 -13.34 1.42
N TYR A 399 15.75 -12.04 1.65
CA TYR A 399 16.91 -11.17 1.60
C TYR A 399 18.07 -11.64 2.53
N GLU A 400 17.77 -12.32 3.64
CA GLU A 400 18.79 -12.88 4.53
C GLU A 400 19.60 -14.00 3.82
N ALA A 401 18.92 -14.89 3.09
CA ALA A 401 19.58 -15.92 2.30
C ALA A 401 20.31 -15.34 1.07
N LYS A 402 19.72 -14.30 0.45
CA LYS A 402 20.36 -13.61 -0.70
C LYS A 402 21.67 -12.91 -0.30
N PHE A 403 21.73 -12.33 0.90
CA PHE A 403 22.98 -11.79 1.43
C PHE A 403 24.06 -12.88 1.52
N LEU A 404 23.74 -14.06 2.06
CA LEU A 404 24.67 -15.20 2.12
C LEU A 404 25.10 -15.66 0.73
N MET A 405 24.17 -15.68 -0.23
CA MET A 405 24.47 -16.03 -1.62
C MET A 405 25.39 -15.03 -2.28
N GLY A 406 25.19 -13.73 -2.04
CA GLY A 406 26.06 -12.66 -2.55
C GLY A 406 27.48 -12.77 -2.00
N ALA A 407 27.61 -12.98 -0.68
CA ALA A 407 28.89 -13.21 -0.03
C ALA A 407 29.61 -14.46 -0.59
N LEU A 408 28.86 -15.55 -0.78
CA LEU A 408 29.38 -16.76 -1.39
C LEU A 408 29.83 -16.51 -2.84
N ALA A 409 29.03 -15.86 -3.65
CA ALA A 409 29.29 -15.53 -5.05
C ALA A 409 30.63 -14.77 -5.19
N ALA A 410 30.78 -13.70 -4.42
CA ALA A 410 32.01 -12.90 -4.43
C ALA A 410 33.26 -13.68 -3.96
N SER A 411 33.09 -14.67 -3.04
CA SER A 411 34.17 -15.47 -2.53
C SER A 411 34.71 -16.53 -3.52
N ILE A 412 33.93 -16.85 -4.56
CA ILE A 412 34.29 -17.93 -5.53
C ILE A 412 34.47 -17.41 -6.96
N THR A 413 34.27 -16.12 -7.19
CA THR A 413 34.38 -15.49 -8.52
C THR A 413 35.78 -14.95 -8.74
N ASP A 414 36.40 -15.29 -9.88
CA ASP A 414 37.76 -14.82 -10.27
C ASP A 414 37.77 -13.37 -10.77
N GLY A 415 36.77 -12.58 -10.51
CA GLY A 415 36.64 -11.19 -10.95
C GLY A 415 35.72 -10.40 -10.02
N ASN A 416 35.21 -9.28 -10.54
CA ASN A 416 34.31 -8.41 -9.78
C ASN A 416 32.87 -8.49 -10.25
N ASP A 417 32.61 -9.08 -11.41
CA ASP A 417 31.32 -9.02 -12.08
C ASP A 417 30.48 -10.27 -11.78
N LEU A 418 29.30 -10.05 -11.22
CA LEU A 418 28.32 -11.05 -10.84
C LEU A 418 27.02 -10.77 -11.59
N GLY A 419 26.27 -11.82 -11.99
CA GLY A 419 24.96 -11.69 -12.57
C GLY A 419 23.85 -11.91 -11.56
N TYR A 420 22.79 -11.14 -11.66
CA TYR A 420 21.56 -11.36 -10.91
C TYR A 420 20.36 -11.27 -11.85
N VAL A 421 19.54 -12.29 -11.86
CA VAL A 421 18.32 -12.36 -12.68
C VAL A 421 17.10 -12.37 -11.77
N GLU A 422 16.21 -11.42 -12.00
CA GLU A 422 14.90 -11.39 -11.36
C GLU A 422 13.81 -11.44 -12.41
N GLN A 423 12.61 -11.84 -12.05
CA GLN A 423 11.52 -11.93 -13.01
C GLN A 423 10.87 -10.55 -13.21
N PHE A 424 10.38 -9.98 -12.16
CA PHE A 424 9.78 -8.64 -12.12
C PHE A 424 9.82 -8.07 -10.70
N PRO A 425 9.71 -6.74 -10.52
CA PRO A 425 9.76 -6.14 -9.20
C PRO A 425 8.44 -6.35 -8.43
N LEU A 426 8.56 -6.85 -7.20
CA LEU A 426 7.49 -6.95 -6.20
C LEU A 426 8.01 -6.42 -4.86
N TYR A 427 7.11 -6.27 -3.89
CA TYR A 427 7.52 -6.01 -2.52
C TYR A 427 8.48 -7.10 -2.02
N GLY A 428 9.62 -6.67 -1.45
CA GLY A 428 10.69 -7.56 -1.00
C GLY A 428 11.68 -8.00 -2.09
N THR A 429 11.33 -7.94 -3.39
CA THR A 429 12.23 -8.33 -4.49
C THR A 429 13.46 -7.42 -4.57
N ILE A 430 13.25 -6.11 -4.46
CA ILE A 430 14.35 -5.14 -4.49
C ILE A 430 15.29 -5.34 -3.29
N ALA A 431 14.74 -5.66 -2.13
CA ALA A 431 15.53 -6.01 -0.96
C ALA A 431 16.39 -7.27 -1.18
N ASN A 432 15.87 -8.28 -1.91
CA ASN A 432 16.63 -9.47 -2.28
C ASN A 432 17.84 -9.13 -3.16
N ILE A 433 17.62 -8.28 -4.18
CA ILE A 433 18.68 -7.82 -5.09
C ILE A 433 19.77 -7.06 -4.30
N ASN A 434 19.34 -6.10 -3.47
CA ASN A 434 20.26 -5.28 -2.70
C ASN A 434 21.00 -6.07 -1.63
N ALA A 435 20.35 -7.01 -0.95
CA ALA A 435 20.99 -7.89 0.02
C ALA A 435 22.07 -8.76 -0.63
N PHE A 436 21.82 -9.30 -1.83
CA PHE A 436 22.84 -10.02 -2.60
C PHE A 436 24.02 -9.09 -2.95
N ALA A 437 23.74 -7.89 -3.42
CA ALA A 437 24.74 -6.91 -3.79
C ALA A 437 25.61 -6.47 -2.58
N ILE A 438 24.97 -6.18 -1.45
CA ILE A 438 25.65 -5.83 -0.19
C ILE A 438 26.47 -7.03 0.33
N GLY A 439 25.92 -8.26 0.26
CA GLY A 439 26.63 -9.46 0.64
C GLY A 439 27.88 -9.71 -0.22
N ALA A 440 27.81 -9.45 -1.53
CA ALA A 440 28.95 -9.50 -2.43
C ALA A 440 30.00 -8.44 -2.07
N GLN A 441 29.56 -7.20 -1.85
CA GLN A 441 30.43 -6.07 -1.48
C GLN A 441 31.09 -6.28 -0.11
N PHE A 442 30.43 -6.97 0.81
CA PHE A 442 30.97 -7.32 2.12
C PHE A 442 32.22 -8.19 2.04
N ILE A 443 32.33 -9.05 1.02
CA ILE A 443 33.50 -9.93 0.78
C ILE A 443 34.49 -9.28 -0.18
N ASN A 444 34.01 -8.70 -1.27
CA ASN A 444 34.82 -8.00 -2.25
C ASN A 444 34.25 -6.61 -2.50
N PRO A 445 34.84 -5.54 -1.94
CA PRO A 445 34.35 -4.16 -2.08
C PRO A 445 34.26 -3.67 -3.52
N TRP A 446 34.88 -4.34 -4.47
CA TRP A 446 34.88 -4.01 -5.89
C TRP A 446 33.81 -4.77 -6.69
N SER A 447 33.03 -5.64 -6.03
CA SER A 447 31.99 -6.43 -6.69
C SER A 447 30.94 -5.53 -7.35
N LYS A 448 30.59 -5.89 -8.59
CA LYS A 448 29.49 -5.30 -9.35
C LYS A 448 28.46 -6.37 -9.66
N VAL A 449 27.20 -6.08 -9.37
CA VAL A 449 26.09 -6.99 -9.61
C VAL A 449 25.29 -6.48 -10.82
N HIS A 450 25.43 -7.17 -11.95
CA HIS A 450 24.69 -6.87 -13.18
C HIS A 450 23.29 -7.44 -13.08
N LEU A 451 22.30 -6.55 -12.99
CA LEU A 451 20.90 -6.90 -12.85
C LEU A 451 20.23 -7.02 -14.22
N SER A 452 19.55 -8.11 -14.47
CA SER A 452 18.68 -8.28 -15.61
C SER A 452 17.32 -8.83 -15.19
N TRP A 453 16.28 -8.46 -15.96
CA TRP A 453 14.90 -8.83 -15.67
C TRP A 453 14.38 -9.81 -16.74
N SER A 454 14.05 -11.02 -16.33
CA SER A 454 13.56 -12.07 -17.24
C SER A 454 12.12 -11.84 -17.73
N GLY A 455 11.35 -10.98 -17.07
CA GLY A 455 9.97 -10.62 -17.45
C GLY A 455 9.86 -9.46 -18.45
N LEU A 456 10.98 -8.92 -18.95
CA LEU A 456 10.96 -7.89 -19.99
C LEU A 456 10.54 -8.46 -21.36
N GLN A 457 9.88 -7.64 -22.17
CA GLN A 457 9.43 -8.02 -23.51
C GLN A 457 10.59 -8.43 -24.43
N ASP A 458 11.71 -7.72 -24.31
CA ASP A 458 12.92 -7.91 -25.13
C ASP A 458 14.08 -8.52 -24.35
N GLY A 459 13.82 -9.08 -23.16
CA GLY A 459 14.85 -9.56 -22.24
C GLY A 459 15.56 -10.82 -22.74
N ASN A 460 16.86 -10.72 -23.02
CA ASN A 460 17.73 -11.86 -23.32
C ASN A 460 18.95 -11.88 -22.38
N TRP A 461 18.65 -11.97 -21.07
CA TRP A 461 19.67 -11.90 -20.03
C TRP A 461 20.81 -12.95 -20.18
N LYS A 462 20.50 -14.14 -20.77
CA LYS A 462 21.48 -15.19 -20.99
C LYS A 462 22.57 -14.77 -21.98
N GLU A 463 22.15 -14.12 -23.05
CA GLU A 463 23.07 -13.59 -24.07
C GLU A 463 23.80 -12.34 -23.58
N GLU A 464 23.11 -11.47 -22.86
CA GLU A 464 23.70 -10.27 -22.25
C GLU A 464 24.86 -10.66 -21.33
N PHE A 465 24.64 -11.58 -20.39
CA PHE A 465 25.69 -12.01 -19.44
C PHE A 465 26.81 -12.77 -20.15
N ARG A 466 26.49 -13.55 -21.19
CA ARG A 466 27.53 -14.21 -22.00
C ARG A 466 28.43 -13.20 -22.69
N ASN A 467 27.87 -12.16 -23.32
CA ASN A 467 28.60 -11.12 -24.02
C ASN A 467 29.45 -10.27 -23.06
N GLN A 468 29.01 -10.10 -21.83
CA GLN A 468 29.73 -9.40 -20.76
C GLN A 468 30.78 -10.29 -20.04
N GLY A 469 30.85 -11.59 -20.36
CA GLY A 469 31.76 -12.52 -19.71
C GLY A 469 31.37 -12.87 -18.28
N ILE A 470 30.13 -12.59 -17.87
CA ILE A 470 29.63 -12.88 -16.50
C ILE A 470 29.35 -14.38 -16.39
N ARG A 471 30.02 -15.03 -15.46
CA ARG A 471 29.95 -16.49 -15.26
C ARG A 471 29.22 -16.91 -14.01
N THR A 472 29.37 -16.17 -12.92
CA THR A 472 28.70 -16.44 -11.63
C THR A 472 27.38 -15.69 -11.59
N ILE A 473 26.27 -16.42 -11.55
CA ILE A 473 24.92 -15.87 -11.75
C ILE A 473 24.00 -16.36 -10.64
N SER A 474 23.30 -15.42 -10.00
CA SER A 474 22.10 -15.71 -9.22
C SER A 474 20.89 -15.69 -10.16
N GLY A 475 20.42 -16.86 -10.51
CA GLY A 475 19.26 -17.08 -11.41
C GLY A 475 17.96 -17.32 -10.66
N PRO A 476 16.95 -17.90 -11.34
CA PRO A 476 15.68 -18.28 -10.71
C PRO A 476 15.89 -19.11 -9.43
N GLU A 477 15.07 -18.90 -8.43
CA GLU A 477 15.25 -19.56 -7.11
C GLU A 477 15.03 -21.08 -7.20
N PHE A 478 14.15 -21.52 -8.11
CA PHE A 478 13.75 -22.91 -8.26
C PHE A 478 13.83 -23.34 -9.74
N ALA A 479 14.08 -24.64 -9.93
CA ALA A 479 13.85 -25.32 -11.21
C ALA A 479 12.53 -26.08 -11.15
N LYS A 480 11.82 -26.18 -12.26
CA LYS A 480 10.62 -27.03 -12.34
C LYS A 480 11.00 -28.48 -12.06
N PRO A 481 10.17 -29.25 -11.34
CA PRO A 481 10.47 -30.67 -11.04
C PRO A 481 10.70 -31.53 -12.30
N THR A 482 10.14 -31.10 -13.42
CA THR A 482 10.24 -31.75 -14.74
C THR A 482 11.42 -31.29 -15.60
N GLU A 483 12.11 -30.21 -15.18
CA GLU A 483 13.27 -29.65 -15.91
C GLU A 483 14.59 -30.11 -15.31
N PHE A 484 15.48 -30.63 -16.16
CA PHE A 484 16.84 -31.02 -15.77
C PHE A 484 17.83 -29.85 -15.83
N SER A 485 17.37 -28.60 -15.70
CA SER A 485 18.23 -27.44 -15.70
C SER A 485 19.00 -27.33 -14.38
N ARG A 486 20.28 -26.93 -14.47
CA ARG A 486 21.12 -26.54 -13.32
C ARG A 486 21.26 -25.02 -13.19
N GLU A 487 20.58 -24.25 -14.07
CA GLU A 487 20.59 -22.79 -14.06
C GLU A 487 19.55 -22.22 -13.07
N PHE A 488 19.66 -22.57 -11.79
CA PHE A 488 18.81 -22.08 -10.72
C PHE A 488 19.65 -21.77 -9.47
N GLY A 489 19.14 -20.93 -8.61
CA GLY A 489 19.89 -20.45 -7.44
C GLY A 489 21.18 -19.73 -7.87
N LEU A 490 22.26 -19.98 -7.15
CA LEU A 490 23.60 -19.51 -7.51
C LEU A 490 24.33 -20.58 -8.30
N TYR A 491 24.76 -20.26 -9.51
CA TYR A 491 25.51 -21.19 -10.35
C TYR A 491 26.65 -20.50 -11.11
N ILE A 492 27.61 -21.29 -11.53
CA ILE A 492 28.73 -20.86 -12.38
C ILE A 492 28.55 -21.49 -13.75
N ARG A 493 28.69 -20.69 -14.80
CA ARG A 493 28.75 -21.15 -16.19
C ARG A 493 30.22 -21.25 -16.61
N GLU A 494 30.66 -22.45 -16.88
CA GLU A 494 32.02 -22.72 -17.38
C GLU A 494 32.10 -22.65 -18.91
N GLU A 495 33.31 -22.77 -19.45
CA GLU A 495 33.54 -22.86 -20.89
C GLU A 495 32.88 -24.13 -21.46
N GLY A 496 32.18 -23.96 -22.61
CA GLY A 496 31.42 -25.04 -23.23
C GLY A 496 30.01 -25.25 -22.65
N ASP A 497 29.43 -24.19 -22.05
CA ASP A 497 28.07 -24.14 -21.50
C ASP A 497 27.78 -25.17 -20.39
N LYS A 498 28.80 -25.69 -19.73
CA LYS A 498 28.64 -26.47 -18.52
C LYS A 498 28.21 -25.59 -17.37
N VAL A 499 27.18 -26.01 -16.65
CA VAL A 499 26.64 -25.29 -15.50
C VAL A 499 26.95 -26.08 -14.22
N PHE A 500 27.57 -25.37 -13.28
CA PHE A 500 27.85 -25.88 -11.94
C PHE A 500 26.97 -25.14 -10.93
N ASN A 501 26.00 -25.84 -10.33
CA ASN A 501 25.13 -25.26 -9.31
C ASN A 501 25.88 -25.18 -7.98
N VAL A 502 25.97 -23.98 -7.39
CA VAL A 502 26.77 -23.66 -6.20
C VAL A 502 25.91 -23.68 -4.94
N ALA A 503 24.77 -23.02 -5.00
CA ALA A 503 23.85 -22.89 -3.88
C ALA A 503 22.43 -22.59 -4.35
N ALA A 504 21.45 -22.95 -3.55
CA ALA A 504 20.07 -22.58 -3.80
C ALA A 504 19.43 -22.03 -2.51
N PRO A 505 18.69 -20.92 -2.59
CA PRO A 505 17.88 -20.48 -1.47
C PRO A 505 16.67 -21.39 -1.35
N VAL A 506 16.14 -21.52 -0.14
CA VAL A 506 15.01 -22.42 0.15
C VAL A 506 13.99 -21.72 1.00
N TYR A 507 12.72 -21.81 0.58
CA TYR A 507 11.57 -21.63 1.46
C TYR A 507 11.16 -22.96 2.05
N ASP A 508 11.22 -23.10 3.36
CA ASP A 508 10.69 -24.26 4.09
C ASP A 508 9.23 -23.97 4.49
N TRP A 509 8.32 -24.06 3.52
CA TRP A 509 6.89 -23.84 3.76
C TRP A 509 6.33 -24.84 4.77
N GLY A 510 6.92 -26.03 4.88
CA GLY A 510 6.51 -27.00 5.89
C GLY A 510 6.70 -26.50 7.30
N LYS A 511 7.87 -25.94 7.61
CA LYS A 511 8.13 -25.29 8.90
C LYS A 511 7.25 -24.05 9.07
N TYR A 512 7.09 -23.26 8.01
CA TYR A 512 6.26 -22.06 8.05
C TYR A 512 4.84 -22.39 8.49
N TYR A 513 4.20 -23.29 7.78
CA TYR A 513 2.85 -23.75 8.11
C TYR A 513 2.78 -24.40 9.48
N ALA A 514 3.78 -25.19 9.86
CA ALA A 514 3.83 -25.82 11.16
C ALA A 514 3.85 -24.79 12.31
N LEU A 515 4.57 -23.68 12.18
CA LEU A 515 4.59 -22.60 13.18
C LEU A 515 3.21 -21.94 13.33
N ILE A 516 2.53 -21.67 12.19
CA ILE A 516 1.18 -21.11 12.21
C ILE A 516 0.19 -22.10 12.85
N LEU A 517 0.20 -23.37 12.40
CA LEU A 517 -0.69 -24.39 12.91
C LEU A 517 -0.48 -24.66 14.41
N GLN A 518 0.76 -24.66 14.85
CA GLN A 518 1.05 -24.83 16.27
C GLN A 518 0.40 -23.71 17.10
N SER A 519 0.44 -22.46 16.63
CA SER A 519 -0.23 -21.35 17.31
C SER A 519 -1.76 -21.50 17.36
N ILE A 520 -2.37 -22.13 16.33
CA ILE A 520 -3.81 -22.42 16.28
C ILE A 520 -4.15 -23.54 17.25
N LEU A 521 -3.41 -24.65 17.23
CA LEU A 521 -3.63 -25.79 18.09
C LEU A 521 -3.41 -25.47 19.58
N GLU A 522 -2.49 -24.56 19.88
CA GLU A 522 -2.24 -24.03 21.24
C GLU A 522 -3.24 -22.94 21.65
N GLY A 523 -4.12 -22.49 20.76
CA GLY A 523 -5.11 -21.45 21.03
C GLY A 523 -4.59 -20.00 20.98
N SER A 524 -3.29 -19.78 20.80
CA SER A 524 -2.70 -18.43 20.77
C SER A 524 -3.03 -17.65 19.50
N TYR A 525 -3.39 -18.31 18.42
CA TYR A 525 -3.78 -17.68 17.15
C TYR A 525 -5.06 -16.85 17.27
N HIS A 526 -6.09 -17.40 17.95
CA HIS A 526 -7.40 -16.73 18.10
C HIS A 526 -7.39 -15.65 19.19
N ALA A 527 -6.51 -15.74 20.16
CA ALA A 527 -6.34 -14.74 21.20
C ALA A 527 -6.04 -13.34 20.63
N ASN A 528 -5.29 -13.28 19.52
CA ASN A 528 -4.95 -12.04 18.83
C ASN A 528 -6.12 -11.41 18.06
N THR A 529 -7.14 -12.20 17.69
CA THR A 529 -8.34 -11.69 17.01
C THR A 529 -9.30 -11.03 18.00
N LEU A 530 -9.25 -11.45 19.26
CA LEU A 530 -10.11 -10.95 20.34
C LEU A 530 -9.46 -9.82 21.16
N ALA A 531 -8.13 -9.76 21.20
CA ALA A 531 -7.42 -8.63 21.79
C ALA A 531 -7.63 -7.41 20.89
N LYS A 532 -8.41 -6.48 21.35
CA LYS A 532 -8.82 -5.15 20.82
C LYS A 532 -7.74 -4.31 20.10
N ALA A 533 -6.68 -4.90 19.61
CA ALA A 533 -5.66 -4.27 18.78
C ALA A 533 -6.13 -4.33 17.33
N HIS A 534 -6.49 -3.19 16.79
CA HIS A 534 -6.85 -2.98 15.38
C HIS A 534 -5.64 -3.12 14.44
N ASN A 535 -4.73 -4.08 14.70
CA ASN A 535 -3.46 -4.21 13.99
C ASN A 535 -3.53 -5.34 12.97
N ALA A 536 -3.20 -5.04 11.72
CA ALA A 536 -3.00 -6.06 10.69
C ALA A 536 -1.73 -6.86 11.02
N LEU A 537 -1.83 -8.19 11.09
CA LEU A 537 -0.70 -9.06 11.40
C LEU A 537 -0.12 -9.65 10.11
N ASN A 538 1.13 -9.34 9.86
CA ASN A 538 1.90 -9.87 8.75
C ASN A 538 3.06 -10.72 9.31
N TYR A 539 3.04 -12.02 9.06
CA TYR A 539 4.13 -12.90 9.45
C TYR A 539 5.28 -12.75 8.46
N TYR A 540 6.45 -12.38 8.97
CA TYR A 540 7.65 -12.16 8.16
C TYR A 540 8.85 -12.86 8.80
N PHE A 541 8.88 -14.19 8.66
CA PHE A 541 9.88 -15.05 9.27
C PHE A 541 11.11 -15.23 8.38
N GLY A 542 12.24 -15.61 8.96
CA GLY A 542 13.51 -15.71 8.25
C GLY A 542 14.38 -16.93 8.62
N LEU A 543 15.69 -16.75 8.53
CA LEU A 543 16.69 -17.77 8.84
C LEU A 543 16.62 -18.24 10.29
N LYS A 544 16.30 -17.35 11.22
CA LYS A 544 16.21 -17.66 12.66
C LYS A 544 15.12 -18.67 12.96
N GLU A 545 13.97 -18.52 12.33
CA GLU A 545 12.82 -19.42 12.47
C GLU A 545 12.98 -20.69 11.62
N GLY A 546 13.99 -20.73 10.75
CA GLY A 546 14.32 -21.84 9.87
C GLY A 546 13.34 -22.02 8.71
N VAL A 547 12.54 -20.99 8.39
CA VAL A 547 11.62 -21.00 7.24
C VAL A 547 12.29 -20.58 5.94
N ILE A 548 13.45 -19.95 6.06
CA ILE A 548 14.36 -19.64 4.96
C ILE A 548 15.70 -20.32 5.26
N ASP A 549 16.34 -20.86 4.26
CA ASP A 549 17.69 -21.39 4.36
C ASP A 549 18.41 -21.36 3.01
N ILE A 550 19.65 -21.83 2.99
CA ILE A 550 20.48 -21.99 1.81
C ILE A 550 21.02 -23.42 1.74
N ILE A 551 20.82 -24.09 0.63
CA ILE A 551 21.42 -25.39 0.33
C ILE A 551 22.72 -25.16 -0.43
N LEU A 552 23.82 -25.71 0.07
CA LEU A 552 25.15 -25.60 -0.54
C LEU A 552 25.50 -26.86 -1.32
N SER A 553 26.15 -26.70 -2.48
CA SER A 553 26.73 -27.82 -3.23
C SER A 553 27.72 -28.59 -2.38
N ARG A 554 27.72 -29.93 -2.57
CA ARG A 554 28.69 -30.81 -1.91
C ARG A 554 30.13 -30.55 -2.37
N ASP A 555 30.28 -30.03 -3.59
CA ASP A 555 31.59 -29.82 -4.23
C ASP A 555 32.26 -28.49 -3.86
N LEU A 556 31.57 -27.63 -3.10
CA LEU A 556 32.15 -26.40 -2.57
C LEU A 556 33.30 -26.69 -1.62
N SER A 557 34.28 -25.77 -1.63
CA SER A 557 35.44 -25.83 -0.71
C SER A 557 34.98 -25.77 0.76
N TYR A 558 35.78 -26.34 1.65
CA TYR A 558 35.54 -26.20 3.09
C TYR A 558 35.50 -24.73 3.52
N ALA A 559 36.38 -23.89 2.96
CA ALA A 559 36.43 -22.46 3.29
C ALA A 559 35.15 -21.73 2.92
N SER A 560 34.60 -21.97 1.71
CA SER A 560 33.33 -21.38 1.27
C SER A 560 32.16 -21.84 2.14
N LYS A 561 32.08 -23.13 2.46
CA LYS A 561 31.04 -23.66 3.38
C LYS A 561 31.17 -23.05 4.78
N LYS A 562 32.41 -22.88 5.28
CA LYS A 562 32.65 -22.28 6.60
C LYS A 562 32.29 -20.81 6.64
N LEU A 563 32.60 -20.05 5.57
CA LEU A 563 32.19 -18.64 5.42
C LEU A 563 30.66 -18.49 5.56
N VAL A 564 29.90 -19.23 4.75
CA VAL A 564 28.44 -19.19 4.79
C VAL A 564 27.90 -19.59 6.17
N SER A 565 28.50 -20.63 6.79
CA SER A 565 28.09 -21.08 8.13
C SER A 565 28.30 -20.01 9.21
N ILE A 566 29.42 -19.26 9.14
CA ILE A 566 29.69 -18.16 10.08
C ILE A 566 28.70 -17.03 9.87
N LEU A 567 28.54 -16.52 8.64
CA LEU A 567 27.65 -15.43 8.35
C LEU A 567 26.18 -15.78 8.69
N ARG A 568 25.76 -17.02 8.36
CA ARG A 568 24.44 -17.52 8.72
C ARG A 568 24.21 -17.50 10.24
N LYS A 569 25.20 -17.94 11.01
CA LYS A 569 25.14 -17.93 12.48
C LYS A 569 24.96 -16.50 13.00
N GLU A 570 25.77 -15.56 12.52
CA GLU A 570 25.72 -14.17 12.95
C GLU A 570 24.35 -13.50 12.62
N ILE A 571 23.75 -13.84 11.47
CA ILE A 571 22.39 -13.36 11.13
C ILE A 571 21.34 -13.97 12.06
N VAL A 572 21.41 -15.27 12.33
CA VAL A 572 20.46 -15.97 13.23
C VAL A 572 20.55 -15.45 14.66
N GLU A 573 21.76 -15.12 15.13
CA GLU A 573 21.99 -14.56 16.46
C GLU A 573 21.69 -13.05 16.53
N GLY A 574 21.49 -12.38 15.38
CA GLY A 574 21.17 -10.97 15.28
C GLY A 574 22.35 -10.02 15.43
N SER A 575 23.57 -10.54 15.42
CA SER A 575 24.81 -9.76 15.44
C SER A 575 25.20 -9.20 14.07
N LEU A 576 24.64 -9.75 13.01
CA LEU A 576 24.76 -9.26 11.64
C LEU A 576 23.38 -9.06 11.04
N THR A 577 23.11 -7.85 10.55
CA THR A 577 21.89 -7.52 9.81
C THR A 577 22.29 -7.11 8.39
N PRO A 578 21.72 -7.71 7.33
CA PRO A 578 22.08 -7.41 5.94
C PRO A 578 22.04 -5.92 5.57
N PHE A 579 21.09 -5.18 6.17
CA PHE A 579 20.88 -3.75 5.91
C PHE A 579 21.31 -2.87 7.09
N SER A 580 22.45 -3.13 7.68
CA SER A 580 23.05 -2.31 8.74
C SER A 580 24.30 -1.59 8.24
N GLY A 581 24.62 -0.47 8.87
CA GLY A 581 25.79 0.34 8.58
C GLY A 581 25.60 1.35 7.45
N GLU A 582 26.69 1.78 6.86
CA GLU A 582 26.66 2.74 5.75
C GLU A 582 26.13 2.08 4.48
N ILE A 583 25.01 2.59 3.99
CA ILE A 583 24.33 2.07 2.79
C ILE A 583 24.18 3.22 1.78
N HIS A 584 24.54 2.93 0.54
CA HIS A 584 24.42 3.84 -0.59
C HIS A 584 23.51 3.24 -1.66
N SER A 585 22.58 4.06 -2.14
CA SER A 585 21.90 3.78 -3.41
C SER A 585 22.74 4.26 -4.58
N GLN A 586 22.33 3.93 -5.79
CA GLN A 586 22.96 4.47 -7.02
C GLN A 586 22.92 6.00 -7.11
N ARG A 587 22.10 6.68 -6.30
CA ARG A 587 21.85 8.13 -6.38
C ARG A 587 22.26 8.90 -5.14
N GLU A 588 22.09 8.29 -3.96
CA GLU A 588 22.22 8.98 -2.68
C GLU A 588 22.64 8.04 -1.55
N ARG A 589 23.08 8.61 -0.47
CA ARG A 589 23.39 7.89 0.75
C ARG A 589 22.13 7.65 1.57
N ILE A 590 21.74 6.39 1.75
CA ILE A 590 20.52 5.97 2.45
C ILE A 590 20.71 5.98 3.98
N ARG A 591 21.84 5.45 4.47
CA ARG A 591 22.18 5.42 5.91
C ARG A 591 23.59 5.92 6.14
N ARG A 592 23.82 6.54 7.29
CA ARG A 592 25.09 7.23 7.62
C ARG A 592 25.88 6.58 8.75
N GLU A 593 25.20 5.94 9.71
CA GLU A 593 25.85 5.45 10.92
C GLU A 593 25.99 3.93 10.92
N GLU A 594 27.12 3.42 11.41
CA GLU A 594 27.40 1.98 11.50
C GLU A 594 26.42 1.24 12.42
N SER A 595 25.83 1.93 13.40
CA SER A 595 24.87 1.37 14.36
C SER A 595 23.43 1.34 13.87
N GLU A 596 23.13 1.97 12.74
CA GLU A 596 21.77 2.04 12.19
C GLU A 596 21.49 0.87 11.23
N SER A 597 20.30 0.30 11.35
CA SER A 597 19.75 -0.68 10.41
C SER A 597 18.45 -0.15 9.81
N LEU A 598 18.14 -0.55 8.58
CA LEU A 598 16.81 -0.35 8.02
C LEU A 598 15.79 -1.14 8.84
N ASN A 599 14.65 -0.54 9.10
CA ASN A 599 13.53 -1.25 9.70
C ASN A 599 12.83 -2.15 8.65
N LEU A 600 11.94 -3.04 9.08
CA LEU A 600 11.29 -3.99 8.17
C LEU A 600 10.41 -3.33 7.12
N GLU A 601 9.75 -2.22 7.45
CA GLU A 601 8.92 -1.47 6.51
C GLU A 601 9.76 -0.86 5.41
N GLU A 602 10.90 -0.23 5.78
CA GLU A 602 11.87 0.31 4.82
C GLU A 602 12.46 -0.79 3.92
N ILE A 603 12.64 -2.01 4.44
CA ILE A 603 13.14 -3.15 3.66
C ILE A 603 12.06 -3.65 2.68
N VAL A 604 10.82 -3.78 3.12
CA VAL A 604 9.71 -4.24 2.30
C VAL A 604 9.38 -3.25 1.18
N ASP A 605 9.36 -1.95 1.48
CA ASP A 605 9.02 -0.87 0.55
C ASP A 605 10.21 -0.35 -0.26
N MET A 606 11.33 -1.05 -0.24
CA MET A 606 12.56 -0.64 -0.91
C MET A 606 12.36 -0.44 -2.42
N ARG A 607 12.73 0.75 -2.93
CA ARG A 607 12.54 1.16 -4.34
C ARG A 607 13.83 1.69 -4.98
N TRP A 608 14.95 1.46 -4.38
CA TRP A 608 16.26 1.88 -4.85
C TRP A 608 17.20 0.68 -4.98
N LEU A 609 18.17 0.77 -5.86
CA LEU A 609 19.21 -0.22 -6.03
C LEU A 609 20.50 0.24 -5.35
N ASN A 610 21.24 -0.71 -4.76
CA ASN A 610 22.53 -0.45 -4.11
C ASN A 610 23.55 0.08 -5.14
N ASP A 611 24.52 0.85 -4.71
CA ASP A 611 25.49 1.55 -5.56
C ASP A 611 26.36 0.61 -6.42
N ASN A 612 26.59 -0.62 -5.97
CA ASN A 612 27.30 -1.64 -6.73
C ASN A 612 26.41 -2.46 -7.68
N VAL A 613 25.11 -2.17 -7.77
CA VAL A 613 24.23 -2.79 -8.77
C VAL A 613 24.35 -2.03 -10.09
N VAL A 614 24.61 -2.76 -11.16
CA VAL A 614 24.64 -2.26 -12.54
C VAL A 614 23.33 -2.65 -13.22
N GLY A 615 22.46 -1.67 -13.45
CA GLY A 615 21.12 -1.87 -13.99
C GLY A 615 20.13 -0.88 -13.41
N GLU A 616 18.88 -1.01 -13.79
CA GLU A 616 17.78 -0.14 -13.35
C GLU A 616 16.51 -0.96 -13.04
N ILE A 617 15.56 -0.36 -12.35
CA ILE A 617 14.20 -0.89 -12.24
C ILE A 617 13.43 -0.33 -13.45
N PRO A 618 13.03 -1.17 -14.42
CA PRO A 618 12.38 -0.70 -15.63
C PRO A 618 10.96 -0.20 -15.34
N PRO A 619 10.45 0.76 -16.14
CA PRO A 619 9.05 1.16 -16.04
C PRO A 619 8.12 0.02 -16.48
N LEU A 620 6.88 0.04 -15.96
CA LEU A 620 5.90 -1.03 -16.09
C LEU A 620 5.64 -1.47 -17.55
N ASP A 621 5.61 -0.53 -18.47
CA ASP A 621 5.31 -0.77 -19.89
C ASP A 621 6.38 -1.57 -20.64
N ARG A 622 7.59 -1.71 -20.08
CA ARG A 622 8.65 -2.57 -20.64
C ARG A 622 8.47 -4.04 -20.33
N PHE A 623 7.67 -4.38 -19.33
CA PHE A 623 7.41 -5.78 -18.95
C PHE A 623 6.37 -6.44 -19.86
N THR A 624 6.38 -7.77 -19.94
CA THR A 624 5.33 -8.54 -20.62
C THR A 624 3.97 -8.29 -19.94
N LYS A 625 2.86 -8.51 -20.63
CA LYS A 625 1.52 -8.31 -20.06
C LYS A 625 1.31 -9.12 -18.79
N GLU A 626 1.73 -10.39 -18.79
CA GLU A 626 1.65 -11.27 -17.62
C GLU A 626 2.44 -10.72 -16.43
N ALA A 627 3.65 -10.20 -16.68
CA ALA A 627 4.45 -9.56 -15.65
C ALA A 627 3.82 -8.25 -15.15
N GLN A 628 3.24 -7.43 -16.04
CA GLN A 628 2.52 -6.21 -15.66
C GLN A 628 1.34 -6.52 -14.73
N GLU A 629 0.53 -7.53 -15.05
CA GLU A 629 -0.58 -7.98 -14.22
C GLU A 629 -0.10 -8.44 -12.84
N ALA A 630 0.99 -9.20 -12.77
CA ALA A 630 1.58 -9.64 -11.51
C ALA A 630 2.12 -8.49 -10.66
N ILE A 631 2.79 -7.50 -11.28
CA ILE A 631 3.31 -6.30 -10.60
C ILE A 631 2.15 -5.47 -10.01
N LEU A 632 1.11 -5.24 -10.80
CA LEU A 632 -0.07 -4.47 -10.39
C LEU A 632 -0.85 -5.18 -9.28
N SER A 633 -1.08 -6.49 -9.41
CA SER A 633 -1.75 -7.31 -8.40
C SER A 633 -0.96 -7.37 -7.09
N GLY A 634 0.38 -7.37 -7.18
CA GLY A 634 1.26 -7.30 -6.01
C GLY A 634 1.29 -5.92 -5.35
N GLY A 635 0.66 -4.89 -5.93
CA GLY A 635 0.59 -3.53 -5.41
C GLY A 635 1.91 -2.76 -5.47
N PHE A 636 2.90 -3.27 -6.18
CA PHE A 636 4.19 -2.59 -6.34
C PHE A 636 4.08 -1.51 -7.44
N LEU A 637 4.25 -0.26 -7.05
CA LEU A 637 4.26 0.89 -7.96
C LEU A 637 5.68 1.17 -8.44
N LEU A 638 5.89 1.13 -9.74
CA LEU A 638 7.15 1.46 -10.41
C LEU A 638 7.29 2.96 -10.68
#